data_14a2c3216dc0c7f4bb8146296584428e
#
_entry.id   14a2c3216dc0c7f4bb8146296584428e
#
_cell.length_a   1.000
_cell.length_b   1.000
_cell.length_c   1.000
_cell.angle_alpha   90.00
_cell.angle_beta   90.00
_cell.angle_gamma   90.00
#
_symmetry.space_group_name_H-M   'P 1'
#
loop_
_entity.id
_entity.type
_entity.pdbx_description
1 polymer ?
#
loop_
_entity_poly.entity_id
_entity_poly.type
_entity_poly.pdbx_seq_one_letter_code
_entity_poly.pdbx_strand_id
1 'polypeptide(L)'
;MNQTAQLSSTQTYDNPIPGREFILSLFSSLKKHLNREQIADALSLNSPEEKEALRRRLRAMERDGQLSFQRRGYQLIDPESLVSGTISIHPDGFGFVTYSDTEKDLFLPKNQLKHVFDGDLVQVLIEPDKNAKRAYNNLIKVLERNTTQIVGVLQREGKSYFLLPDDTKVSQHIEVDESKLCDARVGQYVTAKITSYPNFRQDTQVEIIEVLGDPSDAGIESKLALHRHGISGLWNKILLEKASTHGTQVAEADKASRVDYRKLPFVTIDGADARDFDDAVYCEQTEAGDWRLLVAIADVSHYVLPNDALDIEAQQRATSIYLPDQVVPMLPESLSNGLCSLNPNEDRLAMVCKMSINAKGLVTQSEFSEGLIQSHARLTYNQANALVSKPSSKLGKAVLESNPAIAPHVKNLHSLFKVLLKQRNQRGAIEFETRELALKLNKHKNIANISPVKRNDAHRMIEEFMLCANVATAQFLETNKIPSLFRVHAGPQQKKLTALRAFLSEKGLTLGGGDKPSSHHYNDLLKKVSHRTDAKVIQTLLLRSQSQAEYSPKNQGHFGLAYDAYAHFTSPIRRYPDLLTHRAIRAKIRSTKKPMSLQGVLRHLKLNTLASKAMSKNAYPYSVDDVEVLSKHCSEQSRLADTVSREVESALMCKYMQPFIGETFQAAIAGMNSSGFFVALENTGAEGLVHITSLPGEDFSFDASKQKIANKKVCYEIGDSVTVLLKSVDLRGRKMHFTVAVSTH
;
A
#
# COMPACT_ATOMS: atom_id res chain seq x y z
N MET A 1 -11.09 -37.92 -55.28
CA MET A 1 -12.22 -38.22 -54.36
C MET A 1 -12.56 -36.92 -53.64
N ASN A 2 -13.67 -36.29 -54.08
CA ASN A 2 -14.18 -35.04 -53.53
C ASN A 2 -14.83 -35.30 -52.18
N GLN A 3 -14.19 -34.84 -51.08
CA GLN A 3 -14.87 -34.71 -49.80
C GLN A 3 -15.29 -33.25 -49.62
N THR A 4 -16.55 -32.96 -49.82
CA THR A 4 -17.24 -31.75 -49.43
C THR A 4 -17.20 -31.63 -47.91
N ALA A 5 -16.37 -30.73 -47.40
CA ALA A 5 -16.33 -30.40 -45.97
C ALA A 5 -17.64 -29.70 -45.58
N GLN A 6 -18.37 -30.30 -44.64
CA GLN A 6 -19.59 -29.76 -44.03
C GLN A 6 -19.40 -28.38 -43.42
N LEU A 7 -20.20 -27.44 -43.89
CA LEU A 7 -20.34 -26.08 -43.33
C LEU A 7 -21.19 -26.14 -42.05
N SER A 8 -20.59 -25.94 -40.90
CA SER A 8 -21.31 -25.69 -39.65
C SER A 8 -21.18 -24.22 -39.27
N SER A 9 -22.04 -23.36 -39.75
CA SER A 9 -22.47 -22.10 -39.10
C SER A 9 -23.61 -21.46 -39.91
N THR A 10 -24.63 -21.01 -39.24
CA THR A 10 -25.86 -20.40 -39.75
C THR A 10 -25.72 -18.96 -40.28
N GLN A 11 -24.55 -18.53 -40.73
CA GLN A 11 -24.33 -17.26 -41.44
C GLN A 11 -24.00 -17.57 -42.90
N THR A 12 -24.91 -17.25 -43.80
CA THR A 12 -24.69 -17.25 -45.26
C THR A 12 -23.76 -16.07 -45.59
N TYR A 13 -22.55 -16.40 -46.03
CA TYR A 13 -21.61 -15.41 -46.57
C TYR A 13 -21.72 -15.39 -48.09
N ASP A 14 -21.66 -14.20 -48.70
CA ASP A 14 -21.72 -14.02 -50.15
C ASP A 14 -20.58 -14.73 -50.90
N ASN A 15 -19.44 -14.95 -50.25
CA ASN A 15 -18.27 -15.67 -50.75
C ASN A 15 -17.78 -16.69 -49.72
N PRO A 16 -18.26 -17.94 -49.71
CA PRO A 16 -17.86 -18.95 -48.74
C PRO A 16 -16.43 -19.43 -49.00
N ILE A 17 -15.54 -19.27 -48.01
CA ILE A 17 -14.18 -19.83 -48.00
C ILE A 17 -14.06 -20.89 -46.90
N PRO A 18 -13.04 -21.79 -46.94
CA PRO A 18 -12.84 -22.81 -45.92
C PRO A 18 -12.82 -22.27 -44.50
N GLY A 19 -13.40 -23.03 -43.56
CA GLY A 19 -13.48 -22.66 -42.16
C GLY A 19 -12.10 -22.47 -41.50
N ARG A 20 -12.08 -21.85 -40.31
CA ARG A 20 -10.84 -21.63 -39.57
C ARG A 20 -10.09 -22.91 -39.26
N GLU A 21 -10.79 -23.97 -38.84
CA GLU A 21 -10.20 -25.27 -38.54
C GLU A 21 -9.45 -25.86 -39.72
N PHE A 22 -10.01 -25.71 -40.92
CA PHE A 22 -9.38 -26.17 -42.17
C PHE A 22 -8.11 -25.39 -42.47
N ILE A 23 -8.11 -24.06 -42.27
CA ILE A 23 -6.93 -23.22 -42.42
C ILE A 23 -5.86 -23.61 -41.40
N LEU A 24 -6.21 -23.84 -40.13
CA LEU A 24 -5.27 -24.29 -39.09
C LEU A 24 -4.68 -25.69 -39.43
N SER A 25 -5.47 -26.61 -39.95
CA SER A 25 -4.98 -27.93 -40.35
C SER A 25 -3.95 -27.85 -41.51
N LEU A 26 -4.09 -26.87 -42.41
CA LEU A 26 -3.12 -26.58 -43.44
C LEU A 26 -1.76 -26.20 -42.88
N PHE A 27 -1.74 -25.33 -41.86
CA PHE A 27 -0.49 -24.92 -41.18
C PHE A 27 0.14 -26.10 -40.40
N SER A 28 -0.71 -26.92 -39.74
CA SER A 28 -0.22 -28.09 -39.00
C SER A 28 0.40 -29.14 -39.94
N SER A 29 -0.11 -29.29 -41.14
CA SER A 29 0.41 -30.26 -42.11
C SER A 29 1.71 -29.78 -42.77
N LEU A 30 1.82 -28.49 -43.09
CA LEU A 30 2.94 -27.96 -43.84
C LEU A 30 4.15 -27.51 -42.97
N LYS A 31 3.90 -27.26 -41.69
CA LYS A 31 4.91 -26.77 -40.70
C LYS A 31 5.82 -25.62 -41.21
N LYS A 32 5.27 -24.73 -42.04
CA LYS A 32 5.99 -23.64 -42.70
C LYS A 32 5.26 -22.31 -42.53
N HIS A 33 6.03 -21.21 -42.63
CA HIS A 33 5.44 -19.89 -42.85
C HIS A 33 4.81 -19.84 -44.24
N LEU A 34 3.56 -19.37 -44.32
CA LEU A 34 2.85 -19.23 -45.59
C LEU A 34 2.43 -17.77 -45.77
N ASN A 35 2.75 -17.19 -46.88
CA ASN A 35 2.20 -15.87 -47.23
C ASN A 35 0.77 -16.01 -47.69
N ARG A 36 0.04 -14.91 -47.83
CA ARG A 36 -1.39 -14.90 -48.18
C ARG A 36 -1.69 -15.54 -49.52
N GLU A 37 -0.82 -15.38 -50.50
CA GLU A 37 -0.97 -15.98 -51.84
C GLU A 37 -0.77 -17.48 -51.77
N GLN A 38 0.23 -17.96 -51.07
CA GLN A 38 0.48 -19.39 -50.84
C GLN A 38 -0.71 -20.06 -50.13
N ILE A 39 -1.37 -19.39 -49.19
CA ILE A 39 -2.56 -19.88 -48.51
C ILE A 39 -3.74 -19.91 -49.47
N ALA A 40 -3.92 -18.85 -50.28
CA ALA A 40 -4.97 -18.78 -51.28
C ALA A 40 -4.82 -19.91 -52.32
N ASP A 41 -3.62 -20.14 -52.83
CA ASP A 41 -3.30 -21.22 -53.76
C ASP A 41 -3.55 -22.61 -53.16
N ALA A 42 -3.10 -22.84 -51.92
CA ALA A 42 -3.32 -24.10 -51.21
C ALA A 42 -4.80 -24.36 -50.92
N LEU A 43 -5.62 -23.33 -50.83
CA LEU A 43 -7.07 -23.39 -50.63
C LEU A 43 -7.86 -23.33 -51.96
N SER A 44 -7.16 -23.23 -53.11
CA SER A 44 -7.75 -23.09 -54.45
C SER A 44 -8.69 -21.87 -54.57
N LEU A 45 -8.37 -20.74 -53.92
CA LEU A 45 -9.12 -19.51 -53.93
C LEU A 45 -8.57 -18.59 -55.05
N ASN A 46 -9.30 -18.49 -56.17
CA ASN A 46 -8.80 -17.81 -57.36
C ASN A 46 -9.45 -16.44 -57.61
N SER A 47 -10.66 -16.21 -57.11
CA SER A 47 -11.34 -14.94 -57.32
C SER A 47 -10.82 -13.82 -56.39
N PRO A 48 -10.88 -12.55 -56.84
CA PRO A 48 -10.54 -11.43 -55.98
C PRO A 48 -11.36 -11.35 -54.69
N GLU A 49 -12.63 -11.73 -54.77
CA GLU A 49 -13.58 -11.71 -53.65
C GLU A 49 -13.22 -12.78 -52.63
N GLU A 50 -12.85 -14.00 -53.05
CA GLU A 50 -12.37 -15.05 -52.13
C GLU A 50 -11.06 -14.69 -51.48
N LYS A 51 -10.13 -14.06 -52.20
CA LYS A 51 -8.86 -13.60 -51.65
C LYS A 51 -9.06 -12.50 -50.61
N GLU A 52 -10.03 -11.61 -50.80
CA GLU A 52 -10.39 -10.60 -49.81
C GLU A 52 -11.08 -11.21 -48.60
N ALA A 53 -11.95 -12.19 -48.78
CA ALA A 53 -12.58 -12.95 -47.70
C ALA A 53 -11.49 -13.69 -46.88
N LEU A 54 -10.50 -14.30 -47.53
CA LEU A 54 -9.35 -14.92 -46.87
C LEU A 54 -8.55 -13.92 -46.09
N ARG A 55 -8.26 -12.75 -46.66
CA ARG A 55 -7.54 -11.67 -45.98
C ARG A 55 -8.23 -11.25 -44.67
N ARG A 56 -9.56 -11.10 -44.70
CA ARG A 56 -10.37 -10.78 -43.51
C ARG A 56 -10.32 -11.90 -42.47
N ARG A 57 -10.41 -13.16 -42.92
CA ARG A 57 -10.37 -14.33 -42.03
C ARG A 57 -9.01 -14.51 -41.36
N LEU A 58 -7.91 -14.38 -42.11
CA LEU A 58 -6.56 -14.47 -41.56
C LEU A 58 -6.28 -13.36 -40.52
N ARG A 59 -6.76 -12.14 -40.78
CA ARG A 59 -6.68 -11.06 -39.79
C ARG A 59 -7.51 -11.34 -38.53
N ALA A 60 -8.67 -11.97 -38.70
CA ALA A 60 -9.47 -12.38 -37.54
C ALA A 60 -8.77 -13.50 -36.74
N MET A 61 -8.16 -14.48 -37.43
CA MET A 61 -7.41 -15.57 -36.80
C MET A 61 -6.14 -15.05 -36.11
N GLU A 62 -5.47 -14.04 -36.65
CA GLU A 62 -4.35 -13.36 -36.02
C GLU A 62 -4.80 -12.63 -34.76
N ARG A 63 -5.85 -11.83 -34.84
CA ARG A 63 -6.43 -11.12 -33.68
C ARG A 63 -6.89 -12.08 -32.55
N ASP A 64 -7.41 -13.23 -32.94
CA ASP A 64 -7.91 -14.23 -31.99
C ASP A 64 -6.79 -15.16 -31.46
N GLY A 65 -5.51 -14.90 -31.84
CA GLY A 65 -4.34 -15.63 -31.31
C GLY A 65 -4.16 -17.03 -31.90
N GLN A 66 -4.73 -17.33 -33.07
CA GLN A 66 -4.60 -18.62 -33.74
C GLN A 66 -3.41 -18.66 -34.71
N LEU A 67 -3.08 -17.53 -35.31
CA LEU A 67 -1.95 -17.35 -36.22
C LEU A 67 -1.15 -16.12 -35.82
N SER A 68 0.17 -16.13 -36.07
CA SER A 68 0.99 -14.94 -36.02
C SER A 68 1.49 -14.57 -37.42
N PHE A 69 1.50 -13.26 -37.73
CA PHE A 69 2.05 -12.74 -38.98
C PHE A 69 3.46 -12.21 -38.77
N GLN A 70 4.43 -12.84 -39.41
CA GLN A 70 5.83 -12.44 -39.37
C GLN A 70 6.33 -12.01 -40.75
N ARG A 71 7.58 -11.50 -40.81
CA ARG A 71 8.23 -11.07 -42.05
C ARG A 71 8.16 -12.09 -43.21
N ARG A 72 8.04 -13.38 -42.89
CA ARG A 72 7.98 -14.50 -43.86
C ARG A 72 6.57 -15.01 -44.13
N GLY A 73 5.54 -14.48 -43.47
CA GLY A 73 4.15 -14.90 -43.63
C GLY A 73 3.48 -15.29 -42.31
N TYR A 74 2.32 -15.92 -42.40
CA TYR A 74 1.56 -16.48 -41.28
C TYR A 74 2.17 -17.78 -40.79
N GLN A 75 2.11 -18.01 -39.51
CA GLN A 75 2.47 -19.29 -38.85
C GLN A 75 1.46 -19.63 -37.77
N LEU A 76 1.33 -20.92 -37.45
CA LEU A 76 0.55 -21.39 -36.31
C LEU A 76 1.20 -20.93 -35.00
N ILE A 77 0.40 -20.41 -34.09
CA ILE A 77 0.87 -20.11 -32.74
C ILE A 77 0.88 -21.41 -31.92
N ASP A 78 2.00 -21.71 -31.32
CA ASP A 78 2.10 -22.79 -30.34
C ASP A 78 1.40 -22.34 -29.04
N PRO A 79 0.37 -23.07 -28.58
CA PRO A 79 -0.33 -22.73 -27.34
C PRO A 79 0.59 -22.65 -26.10
N GLU A 80 1.68 -23.43 -26.08
CA GLU A 80 2.65 -23.43 -24.98
C GLU A 80 3.51 -22.12 -24.94
N SER A 81 3.58 -21.42 -26.06
CA SER A 81 4.24 -20.11 -26.14
C SER A 81 3.35 -18.93 -25.75
N LEU A 82 2.07 -19.18 -25.46
CA LEU A 82 1.12 -18.16 -25.03
C LEU A 82 1.06 -18.12 -23.51
N VAL A 83 1.35 -16.95 -22.94
CA VAL A 83 1.23 -16.70 -21.50
C VAL A 83 0.19 -15.63 -21.23
N SER A 84 -0.51 -15.76 -20.12
CA SER A 84 -1.45 -14.75 -19.63
C SER A 84 -0.85 -14.09 -18.39
N GLY A 85 -0.91 -12.75 -18.32
CA GLY A 85 -0.36 -12.00 -17.20
C GLY A 85 -0.91 -10.59 -17.13
N THR A 86 -0.67 -9.94 -16.01
CA THR A 86 -1.09 -8.56 -15.76
C THR A 86 -0.05 -7.59 -16.29
N ILE A 87 -0.48 -6.60 -17.07
CA ILE A 87 0.41 -5.59 -17.60
C ILE A 87 0.58 -4.41 -16.63
N SER A 88 1.82 -3.98 -16.44
CA SER A 88 2.20 -2.73 -15.77
C SER A 88 2.81 -1.78 -16.79
N ILE A 89 2.19 -0.61 -17.00
CA ILE A 89 2.62 0.41 -17.96
C ILE A 89 3.51 1.43 -17.25
N HIS A 90 4.66 1.72 -17.87
CA HIS A 90 5.55 2.79 -17.41
C HIS A 90 5.11 4.13 -18.00
N PRO A 91 5.24 5.27 -17.28
CA PRO A 91 4.90 6.61 -17.80
C PRO A 91 5.59 6.98 -19.13
N ASP A 92 6.76 6.40 -19.43
CA ASP A 92 7.46 6.59 -20.71
C ASP A 92 6.83 5.81 -21.88
N GLY A 93 5.75 5.05 -21.59
CA GLY A 93 4.91 4.39 -22.59
C GLY A 93 5.32 2.97 -22.99
N PHE A 94 6.29 2.34 -22.35
CA PHE A 94 6.54 0.90 -22.44
C PHE A 94 5.88 0.16 -21.27
N GLY A 95 5.82 -1.18 -21.33
CA GLY A 95 5.20 -1.95 -20.24
C GLY A 95 5.91 -3.27 -19.98
N PHE A 96 5.52 -3.88 -18.84
CA PHE A 96 5.97 -5.21 -18.43
C PHE A 96 4.75 -6.07 -18.10
N VAL A 97 4.78 -7.33 -18.48
CA VAL A 97 3.74 -8.29 -18.15
C VAL A 97 4.29 -9.29 -17.15
N THR A 98 3.69 -9.31 -15.96
CA THR A 98 3.98 -10.28 -14.91
C THR A 98 3.03 -11.47 -15.07
N TYR A 99 3.57 -12.67 -15.30
CA TYR A 99 2.80 -13.90 -15.57
C TYR A 99 3.16 -15.07 -14.65
N SER A 100 4.23 -14.93 -13.87
CA SER A 100 4.70 -15.92 -12.89
C SER A 100 5.49 -15.23 -11.79
N ASP A 101 5.37 -15.70 -10.55
CA ASP A 101 6.13 -15.18 -9.40
C ASP A 101 7.63 -15.52 -9.46
N THR A 102 8.03 -16.45 -10.31
CA THR A 102 9.40 -16.99 -10.38
C THR A 102 10.15 -16.57 -11.63
N GLU A 103 9.47 -16.11 -12.66
CA GLU A 103 10.07 -15.74 -13.93
C GLU A 103 10.18 -14.22 -14.10
N LYS A 104 11.04 -13.81 -15.07
CA LYS A 104 11.21 -12.38 -15.38
C LYS A 104 10.01 -11.84 -16.13
N ASP A 105 9.59 -10.63 -15.76
CA ASP A 105 8.58 -9.88 -16.48
C ASP A 105 8.89 -9.74 -17.97
N LEU A 106 7.86 -9.85 -18.79
CA LEU A 106 7.96 -9.70 -20.24
C LEU A 106 7.86 -8.24 -20.65
N PHE A 107 8.87 -7.73 -21.33
CA PHE A 107 8.89 -6.36 -21.82
C PHE A 107 8.01 -6.22 -23.08
N LEU A 108 7.15 -5.17 -23.11
CA LEU A 108 6.35 -4.77 -24.26
C LEU A 108 6.68 -3.30 -24.66
N PRO A 109 7.03 -3.05 -25.93
CA PRO A 109 7.35 -1.71 -26.39
C PRO A 109 6.08 -0.86 -26.61
N LYS A 110 6.25 0.46 -26.61
CA LYS A 110 5.17 1.47 -26.70
C LYS A 110 4.17 1.23 -27.84
N ASN A 111 4.64 0.80 -29.00
CA ASN A 111 3.78 0.58 -30.17
C ASN A 111 2.74 -0.54 -29.97
N GLN A 112 2.97 -1.47 -29.03
CA GLN A 112 2.04 -2.55 -28.71
C GLN A 112 1.00 -2.15 -27.65
N LEU A 113 1.20 -1.04 -26.94
CA LEU A 113 0.36 -0.62 -25.81
C LEU A 113 -0.77 0.34 -26.16
N LYS A 114 -0.97 0.64 -27.43
CA LYS A 114 -1.98 1.62 -27.91
C LYS A 114 -3.43 1.27 -27.52
N HIS A 115 -3.70 -0.02 -27.29
CA HIS A 115 -5.06 -0.52 -27.03
C HIS A 115 -5.18 -1.16 -25.64
N VAL A 116 -4.23 -0.90 -24.74
CA VAL A 116 -4.12 -1.54 -23.41
C VAL A 116 -4.05 -0.46 -22.34
N PHE A 117 -4.67 -0.74 -21.19
CA PHE A 117 -4.58 0.09 -19.99
C PHE A 117 -3.74 -0.61 -18.92
N ASP A 118 -3.23 0.16 -17.97
CA ASP A 118 -2.47 -0.35 -16.83
C ASP A 118 -3.33 -1.33 -16.00
N GLY A 119 -2.77 -2.47 -15.65
CA GLY A 119 -3.48 -3.52 -14.89
C GLY A 119 -4.38 -4.45 -15.72
N ASP A 120 -4.51 -4.27 -17.04
CA ASP A 120 -5.26 -5.20 -17.89
C ASP A 120 -4.64 -6.60 -17.82
N LEU A 121 -5.49 -7.64 -17.79
CA LEU A 121 -5.05 -9.02 -17.99
C LEU A 121 -4.88 -9.27 -19.49
N VAL A 122 -3.68 -9.57 -19.91
CA VAL A 122 -3.32 -9.69 -21.34
C VAL A 122 -2.76 -11.08 -21.67
N GLN A 123 -2.89 -11.46 -22.93
CA GLN A 123 -2.24 -12.63 -23.47
C GLN A 123 -1.09 -12.22 -24.38
N VAL A 124 0.09 -12.77 -24.12
CA VAL A 124 1.34 -12.44 -24.79
C VAL A 124 1.96 -13.70 -25.39
N LEU A 125 2.41 -13.60 -26.63
CA LEU A 125 3.19 -14.63 -27.29
C LEU A 125 4.68 -14.39 -27.02
N ILE A 126 5.35 -15.40 -26.45
CA ILE A 126 6.80 -15.39 -26.27
C ILE A 126 7.43 -16.05 -27.49
N GLU A 127 8.12 -15.28 -28.31
CA GLU A 127 8.86 -15.82 -29.47
C GLU A 127 10.34 -15.99 -29.09
N PRO A 128 10.87 -17.24 -29.09
CA PRO A 128 12.29 -17.46 -28.89
C PRO A 128 13.06 -16.94 -30.09
N ASP A 129 13.87 -15.92 -29.89
CA ASP A 129 14.78 -15.45 -30.94
C ASP A 129 15.97 -16.42 -31.08
N LYS A 130 16.04 -17.11 -32.22
CA LYS A 130 17.11 -18.08 -32.53
C LYS A 130 18.50 -17.43 -32.64
N ASN A 131 18.59 -16.12 -32.81
CA ASN A 131 19.84 -15.39 -33.10
C ASN A 131 20.11 -14.18 -32.21
N ALA A 132 19.25 -13.80 -31.28
CA ALA A 132 19.40 -12.61 -30.49
C ALA A 132 19.37 -12.85 -28.99
N LYS A 133 20.08 -11.99 -28.29
CA LYS A 133 20.14 -11.96 -26.82
C LYS A 133 18.83 -11.50 -26.14
N ARG A 134 17.72 -11.31 -26.89
CA ARG A 134 16.41 -10.81 -26.37
C ARG A 134 15.27 -11.57 -27.04
N ALA A 135 14.36 -12.16 -26.24
CA ALA A 135 13.10 -12.67 -26.71
C ALA A 135 12.20 -11.50 -27.16
N TYR A 136 11.52 -11.67 -28.31
CA TYR A 136 10.48 -10.75 -28.74
C TYR A 136 9.15 -11.20 -28.15
N ASN A 137 8.47 -10.28 -27.46
CA ASN A 137 7.17 -10.52 -26.87
C ASN A 137 6.14 -9.77 -27.68
N ASN A 138 5.06 -10.45 -28.08
CA ASN A 138 3.97 -9.85 -28.85
C ASN A 138 2.67 -9.91 -28.08
N LEU A 139 2.06 -8.75 -27.87
CA LEU A 139 0.72 -8.65 -27.30
C LEU A 139 -0.30 -9.21 -28.32
N ILE A 140 -1.04 -10.24 -27.94
CA ILE A 140 -2.06 -10.86 -28.80
C ILE A 140 -3.42 -10.22 -28.55
N LYS A 141 -3.89 -10.24 -27.29
CA LYS A 141 -5.19 -9.67 -26.92
C LYS A 141 -5.27 -9.31 -25.44
N VAL A 142 -6.26 -8.49 -25.11
CA VAL A 142 -6.68 -8.23 -23.74
C VAL A 142 -7.74 -9.26 -23.38
N LEU A 143 -7.54 -9.96 -22.27
CA LEU A 143 -8.46 -10.97 -21.75
C LEU A 143 -9.49 -10.32 -20.81
N GLU A 144 -9.03 -9.44 -19.94
CA GLU A 144 -9.87 -8.74 -18.97
C GLU A 144 -9.41 -7.28 -18.83
N ARG A 145 -10.37 -6.38 -18.74
CA ARG A 145 -10.15 -4.94 -18.57
C ARG A 145 -10.15 -4.58 -17.10
N ASN A 146 -9.07 -3.96 -16.65
CA ASN A 146 -8.97 -3.46 -15.28
C ASN A 146 -9.50 -2.01 -15.16
N THR A 147 -9.14 -1.14 -16.10
CA THR A 147 -9.54 0.26 -16.09
C THR A 147 -10.93 0.44 -16.69
N THR A 148 -11.90 0.86 -15.89
CA THR A 148 -13.30 1.12 -16.29
C THR A 148 -13.66 2.60 -16.29
N GLN A 149 -12.87 3.43 -15.58
CA GLN A 149 -13.06 4.87 -15.43
C GLN A 149 -11.73 5.59 -15.61
N ILE A 150 -11.78 6.81 -16.08
CA ILE A 150 -10.61 7.66 -16.27
C ILE A 150 -10.90 9.03 -15.66
N VAL A 151 -9.94 9.52 -14.88
CA VAL A 151 -9.93 10.89 -14.36
C VAL A 151 -9.08 11.76 -15.28
N GLY A 152 -9.56 12.95 -15.62
CA GLY A 152 -8.81 13.87 -16.48
C GLY A 152 -9.45 15.24 -16.59
N VAL A 153 -8.83 16.10 -17.40
CA VAL A 153 -9.32 17.45 -17.69
C VAL A 153 -10.10 17.43 -19.00
N LEU A 154 -11.33 17.92 -18.96
CA LEU A 154 -12.13 18.10 -20.19
C LEU A 154 -11.52 19.19 -21.07
N GLN A 155 -11.23 18.86 -22.31
CA GLN A 155 -10.71 19.77 -23.30
C GLN A 155 -11.58 19.78 -24.55
N ARG A 156 -11.40 20.80 -25.40
CA ARG A 156 -12.12 20.94 -26.66
C ARG A 156 -11.18 21.36 -27.76
N GLU A 157 -11.28 20.67 -28.89
CA GLU A 157 -10.59 21.03 -30.11
C GLU A 157 -11.61 21.15 -31.27
N GLY A 158 -11.82 22.34 -31.74
CA GLY A 158 -12.89 22.62 -32.72
C GLY A 158 -14.28 22.29 -32.16
N LYS A 159 -14.93 21.27 -32.73
CA LYS A 159 -16.25 20.79 -32.30
C LYS A 159 -16.16 19.54 -31.42
N SER A 160 -15.01 18.89 -31.30
CA SER A 160 -14.84 17.66 -30.60
C SER A 160 -14.38 17.90 -29.15
N TYR A 161 -14.91 17.12 -28.25
CA TYR A 161 -14.49 17.08 -26.84
C TYR A 161 -13.58 15.88 -26.62
N PHE A 162 -12.56 16.06 -25.80
CA PHE A 162 -11.65 14.99 -25.41
C PHE A 162 -11.23 15.14 -23.96
N LEU A 163 -10.82 14.04 -23.36
CA LEU A 163 -10.31 13.99 -22.00
C LEU A 163 -8.78 13.93 -22.04
N LEU A 164 -8.12 14.88 -21.39
CA LEU A 164 -6.69 14.79 -21.09
C LEU A 164 -6.53 14.02 -19.77
N PRO A 165 -6.08 12.74 -19.80
CA PRO A 165 -6.00 11.93 -18.58
C PRO A 165 -5.07 12.54 -17.54
N ASP A 166 -5.41 12.48 -16.27
CA ASP A 166 -4.53 12.89 -15.18
C ASP A 166 -3.41 11.85 -14.92
N ASP A 167 -3.69 10.56 -15.14
CA ASP A 167 -2.68 9.52 -15.11
C ASP A 167 -1.83 9.54 -16.39
N THR A 168 -0.52 9.79 -16.23
CA THR A 168 0.45 9.83 -17.33
C THR A 168 0.71 8.48 -18.00
N LYS A 169 0.29 7.38 -17.39
CA LYS A 169 0.33 6.03 -17.99
C LYS A 169 -0.71 5.84 -19.09
N VAL A 170 -1.78 6.63 -19.07
CA VAL A 170 -2.82 6.62 -20.09
C VAL A 170 -2.38 7.50 -21.26
N SER A 171 -1.92 6.88 -22.33
CA SER A 171 -1.41 7.54 -23.53
C SER A 171 -2.38 7.53 -24.70
N GLN A 172 -3.53 6.90 -24.56
CA GLN A 172 -4.58 6.78 -25.56
C GLN A 172 -5.28 8.14 -25.77
N HIS A 173 -5.75 8.38 -27.00
CA HIS A 173 -6.69 9.45 -27.25
C HIS A 173 -8.07 9.07 -26.72
N ILE A 174 -8.72 9.98 -25.99
CA ILE A 174 -9.98 9.70 -25.29
C ILE A 174 -11.03 10.70 -25.73
N GLU A 175 -11.98 10.26 -26.54
CA GLU A 175 -13.08 11.05 -27.03
C GLU A 175 -14.22 11.08 -26.03
N VAL A 176 -14.82 12.25 -25.85
CA VAL A 176 -16.01 12.46 -25.00
C VAL A 176 -17.21 12.73 -25.88
N ASP A 177 -18.27 11.98 -25.68
CA ASP A 177 -19.54 12.20 -26.36
C ASP A 177 -20.15 13.54 -25.95
N GLU A 178 -20.36 14.45 -26.91
CA GLU A 178 -20.93 15.78 -26.65
C GLU A 178 -22.30 15.72 -25.96
N SER A 179 -23.07 14.68 -26.21
CA SER A 179 -24.38 14.49 -25.56
C SER A 179 -24.29 14.03 -24.09
N LYS A 180 -23.09 13.70 -23.61
CA LYS A 180 -22.84 13.09 -22.29
C LYS A 180 -21.81 13.85 -21.46
N LEU A 181 -21.87 15.17 -21.50
CA LEU A 181 -20.92 16.06 -20.80
C LEU A 181 -21.26 16.24 -19.31
N CYS A 182 -22.44 15.86 -18.83
CA CYS A 182 -22.83 15.98 -17.41
C CYS A 182 -22.60 17.39 -16.84
N ASP A 183 -22.96 18.45 -17.61
CA ASP A 183 -22.73 19.87 -17.28
C ASP A 183 -21.28 20.30 -17.03
N ALA A 184 -20.32 19.47 -17.40
CA ALA A 184 -18.90 19.78 -17.28
C ALA A 184 -18.48 20.91 -18.23
N ARG A 185 -17.63 21.79 -17.74
CA ARG A 185 -17.03 22.88 -18.52
C ARG A 185 -15.60 22.54 -18.92
N VAL A 186 -15.19 23.03 -20.07
CA VAL A 186 -13.79 22.90 -20.54
C VAL A 186 -12.84 23.47 -19.47
N GLY A 187 -11.79 22.71 -19.17
CA GLY A 187 -10.81 23.02 -18.12
C GLY A 187 -11.10 22.39 -16.77
N GLN A 188 -12.28 21.85 -16.55
CA GLN A 188 -12.61 21.15 -15.29
C GLN A 188 -12.07 19.72 -15.28
N TYR A 189 -11.70 19.25 -14.08
CA TYR A 189 -11.46 17.85 -13.83
C TYR A 189 -12.77 17.07 -13.74
N VAL A 190 -12.81 15.92 -14.39
CA VAL A 190 -13.97 15.03 -14.44
C VAL A 190 -13.56 13.58 -14.25
N THR A 191 -14.50 12.77 -13.79
CA THR A 191 -14.43 11.32 -13.89
C THR A 191 -15.30 10.88 -15.05
N ALA A 192 -14.75 10.09 -15.96
CA ALA A 192 -15.44 9.57 -17.12
C ALA A 192 -15.41 8.05 -17.14
N LYS A 193 -16.54 7.42 -17.48
CA LYS A 193 -16.68 5.98 -17.64
C LYS A 193 -16.37 5.59 -19.08
N ILE A 194 -15.58 4.54 -19.27
CA ILE A 194 -15.28 4.01 -20.58
C ILE A 194 -16.54 3.32 -21.16
N THR A 195 -17.02 3.82 -22.27
CA THR A 195 -18.15 3.24 -23.02
C THR A 195 -17.69 2.35 -24.17
N SER A 196 -16.52 2.65 -24.74
CA SER A 196 -15.87 1.82 -25.76
C SER A 196 -14.37 1.82 -25.60
N TYR A 197 -13.79 0.62 -25.54
CA TYR A 197 -12.33 0.47 -25.44
C TYR A 197 -11.66 0.65 -26.82
N PRO A 198 -10.39 1.11 -26.81
CA PRO A 198 -9.67 1.38 -28.05
C PRO A 198 -9.44 0.10 -28.86
N ASN A 199 -9.53 0.21 -30.16
CA ASN A 199 -9.22 -0.86 -31.09
C ASN A 199 -8.58 -0.28 -32.36
N PHE A 200 -8.25 -1.12 -33.36
CA PHE A 200 -7.62 -0.68 -34.61
C PHE A 200 -8.42 0.33 -35.46
N ARG A 201 -9.70 0.60 -35.12
CA ARG A 201 -10.61 1.45 -35.89
C ARG A 201 -11.20 2.60 -35.10
N GLN A 202 -11.08 2.57 -33.79
CA GLN A 202 -11.78 3.49 -32.91
C GLN A 202 -10.91 3.80 -31.68
N ASP A 203 -10.84 5.06 -31.33
CA ASP A 203 -10.24 5.54 -30.10
C ASP A 203 -11.14 5.21 -28.89
N THR A 204 -10.60 5.42 -27.69
CA THR A 204 -11.37 5.22 -26.45
C THR A 204 -12.51 6.23 -26.40
N GLN A 205 -13.73 5.77 -26.15
CA GLN A 205 -14.87 6.65 -25.94
C GLN A 205 -15.33 6.57 -24.48
N VAL A 206 -15.70 7.74 -23.96
CA VAL A 206 -16.13 7.88 -22.55
C VAL A 206 -17.37 8.76 -22.43
N GLU A 207 -18.11 8.55 -21.35
CA GLU A 207 -19.17 9.43 -20.87
C GLU A 207 -18.74 10.05 -19.54
N ILE A 208 -18.95 11.33 -19.32
CA ILE A 208 -18.67 11.99 -18.05
C ILE A 208 -19.74 11.55 -17.05
N ILE A 209 -19.31 11.04 -15.89
CA ILE A 209 -20.19 10.59 -14.81
C ILE A 209 -20.17 11.53 -13.61
N GLU A 210 -19.08 12.32 -13.43
CA GLU A 210 -18.95 13.24 -12.32
C GLU A 210 -18.01 14.40 -12.68
N VAL A 211 -18.38 15.61 -12.26
CA VAL A 211 -17.52 16.80 -12.29
C VAL A 211 -16.79 16.93 -10.97
N LEU A 212 -15.46 16.82 -10.98
CA LEU A 212 -14.65 16.88 -9.77
C LEU A 212 -14.38 18.30 -9.31
N GLY A 213 -14.26 19.26 -10.22
CA GLY A 213 -14.06 20.67 -9.92
C GLY A 213 -13.01 21.34 -10.81
N ASP A 214 -12.70 22.58 -10.47
CA ASP A 214 -11.68 23.37 -11.16
C ASP A 214 -10.27 23.07 -10.59
N PRO A 215 -9.18 23.25 -11.39
CA PRO A 215 -7.81 23.05 -10.91
C PRO A 215 -7.40 23.93 -9.72
N SER A 216 -8.13 25.03 -9.47
CA SER A 216 -7.91 25.95 -8.35
C SER A 216 -8.68 25.58 -7.08
N ASP A 217 -9.57 24.59 -7.13
CA ASP A 217 -10.41 24.23 -6.01
C ASP A 217 -9.59 23.67 -4.84
N ALA A 218 -10.01 24.02 -3.63
CA ALA A 218 -9.33 23.57 -2.42
C ALA A 218 -9.50 22.06 -2.21
N GLY A 219 -8.37 21.32 -2.17
CA GLY A 219 -8.35 19.87 -1.97
C GLY A 219 -8.62 19.07 -3.22
N ILE A 220 -8.49 19.68 -4.40
CA ILE A 220 -8.64 18.98 -5.68
C ILE A 220 -7.62 17.84 -5.81
N GLU A 221 -6.42 18.00 -5.28
CA GLU A 221 -5.35 16.99 -5.32
C GLU A 221 -5.78 15.69 -4.62
N SER A 222 -6.38 15.79 -3.44
CA SER A 222 -6.91 14.64 -2.71
C SER A 222 -8.09 14.00 -3.44
N LYS A 223 -9.00 14.82 -3.98
CA LYS A 223 -10.16 14.34 -4.72
C LYS A 223 -9.73 13.56 -5.97
N LEU A 224 -8.76 14.09 -6.74
CA LEU A 224 -8.21 13.43 -7.92
C LEU A 224 -7.53 12.10 -7.58
N ALA A 225 -6.72 12.05 -6.52
CA ALA A 225 -6.03 10.84 -6.10
C ALA A 225 -7.04 9.75 -5.70
N LEU A 226 -8.07 10.08 -4.91
CA LEU A 226 -9.11 9.14 -4.51
C LEU A 226 -9.88 8.59 -5.71
N HIS A 227 -10.34 9.46 -6.62
CA HIS A 227 -11.08 9.03 -7.81
C HIS A 227 -10.24 8.20 -8.78
N ARG A 228 -8.94 8.52 -8.95
CA ARG A 228 -8.02 7.74 -9.78
C ARG A 228 -7.88 6.29 -9.29
N HIS A 229 -7.86 6.10 -8.00
CA HIS A 229 -7.77 4.77 -7.38
C HIS A 229 -9.13 4.13 -7.08
N GLY A 230 -10.24 4.72 -7.55
CA GLY A 230 -11.60 4.21 -7.33
C GLY A 230 -12.04 4.19 -5.87
N ILE A 231 -11.44 5.06 -5.03
CA ILE A 231 -11.75 5.13 -3.60
C ILE A 231 -12.88 6.13 -3.37
N SER A 232 -13.99 5.65 -2.84
CA SER A 232 -15.09 6.53 -2.42
C SER A 232 -14.80 7.13 -1.05
N GLY A 233 -14.75 8.46 -0.99
CA GLY A 233 -14.73 9.20 0.28
C GLY A 233 -16.12 9.30 0.94
N LEU A 234 -17.18 8.91 0.24
CA LEU A 234 -18.56 9.05 0.70
C LEU A 234 -19.07 7.73 1.33
N TRP A 235 -20.00 7.88 2.26
CA TRP A 235 -20.71 6.78 2.86
C TRP A 235 -22.08 6.58 2.21
N ASN A 236 -22.44 5.33 1.98
CA ASN A 236 -23.81 5.00 1.61
C ASN A 236 -24.77 5.34 2.76
N LYS A 237 -25.93 5.92 2.45
CA LYS A 237 -26.95 6.30 3.43
C LYS A 237 -27.36 5.14 4.35
N ILE A 238 -27.48 3.92 3.80
CA ILE A 238 -27.80 2.70 4.56
C ILE A 238 -26.76 2.43 5.64
N LEU A 239 -25.48 2.62 5.34
CA LEU A 239 -24.38 2.41 6.29
C LEU A 239 -24.40 3.46 7.40
N LEU A 240 -24.70 4.73 7.07
CA LEU A 240 -24.85 5.80 8.06
C LEU A 240 -26.05 5.54 8.99
N GLU A 241 -27.18 5.12 8.44
CA GLU A 241 -28.35 4.72 9.22
C GLU A 241 -28.04 3.54 10.13
N LYS A 242 -27.36 2.50 9.60
CA LYS A 242 -26.92 1.34 10.39
C LYS A 242 -25.98 1.74 11.54
N ALA A 243 -24.99 2.59 11.27
CA ALA A 243 -24.07 3.08 12.30
C ALA A 243 -24.82 3.88 13.40
N SER A 244 -25.81 4.68 13.01
CA SER A 244 -26.60 5.48 13.97
C SER A 244 -27.50 4.65 14.88
N THR A 245 -27.87 3.42 14.52
CA THR A 245 -28.68 2.53 15.38
C THR A 245 -27.98 2.16 16.69
N HIS A 246 -26.65 2.26 16.75
CA HIS A 246 -25.90 2.00 17.99
C HIS A 246 -26.00 3.14 19.03
N GLY A 247 -26.55 4.31 18.64
CA GLY A 247 -26.64 5.47 19.50
C GLY A 247 -25.31 6.17 19.73
N THR A 248 -25.26 7.06 20.70
CA THR A 248 -24.07 7.87 21.04
C THR A 248 -23.42 7.46 22.36
N GLN A 249 -24.06 6.62 23.12
CA GLN A 249 -23.61 6.14 24.43
C GLN A 249 -23.67 4.61 24.50
N VAL A 250 -22.82 4.03 25.37
CA VAL A 250 -22.81 2.59 25.60
C VAL A 250 -24.12 2.19 26.28
N ALA A 251 -24.82 1.21 25.70
CA ALA A 251 -26.05 0.69 26.27
C ALA A 251 -25.81 -0.02 27.61
N GLU A 252 -26.71 0.15 28.58
CA GLU A 252 -26.55 -0.45 29.91
C GLU A 252 -26.44 -1.98 29.87
N ALA A 253 -27.16 -2.61 28.95
CA ALA A 253 -27.09 -4.07 28.75
C ALA A 253 -25.68 -4.54 28.37
N ASP A 254 -24.92 -3.73 27.63
CA ASP A 254 -23.57 -4.06 27.17
C ASP A 254 -22.52 -3.89 28.26
N LYS A 255 -22.82 -3.11 29.33
CA LYS A 255 -21.93 -2.90 30.46
C LYS A 255 -21.92 -4.10 31.43
N ALA A 256 -23.04 -4.75 31.61
CA ALA A 256 -23.25 -5.73 32.67
C ALA A 256 -22.34 -6.98 32.62
N SER A 257 -21.89 -7.38 31.44
CA SER A 257 -21.06 -8.57 31.23
C SER A 257 -19.55 -8.33 31.20
N ARG A 258 -19.13 -7.06 31.41
CA ARG A 258 -17.75 -6.61 31.25
C ARG A 258 -17.04 -6.43 32.58
N VAL A 259 -15.73 -6.54 32.56
CA VAL A 259 -14.90 -6.18 33.71
C VAL A 259 -14.88 -4.66 33.85
N ASP A 260 -15.28 -4.16 35.01
CA ASP A 260 -15.32 -2.72 35.28
C ASP A 260 -13.95 -2.19 35.68
N TYR A 261 -13.34 -1.41 34.78
CA TYR A 261 -12.06 -0.74 34.96
C TYR A 261 -12.19 0.80 35.11
N ARG A 262 -13.39 1.34 35.21
CA ARG A 262 -13.63 2.80 35.23
C ARG A 262 -12.92 3.54 36.35
N LYS A 263 -12.61 2.86 37.44
CA LYS A 263 -11.88 3.44 38.58
C LYS A 263 -10.38 3.56 38.34
N LEU A 264 -9.83 2.85 37.34
CA LEU A 264 -8.42 2.97 36.97
C LEU A 264 -8.22 4.22 36.11
N PRO A 265 -7.23 5.04 36.40
CA PRO A 265 -7.01 6.32 35.71
C PRO A 265 -6.33 6.11 34.34
N PHE A 266 -7.06 5.48 33.44
CA PHE A 266 -6.65 5.39 32.05
C PHE A 266 -6.54 6.77 31.43
N VAL A 267 -5.57 6.94 30.54
CA VAL A 267 -5.38 8.17 29.76
C VAL A 267 -5.19 7.82 28.29
N THR A 268 -5.72 8.65 27.40
CA THR A 268 -5.37 8.65 25.97
C THR A 268 -4.30 9.68 25.70
N ILE A 269 -3.30 9.34 24.86
CA ILE A 269 -2.16 10.22 24.52
C ILE A 269 -1.94 10.16 23.01
N ASP A 270 -2.32 11.23 22.30
CA ASP A 270 -2.36 11.29 20.85
C ASP A 270 -1.93 12.65 20.28
N GLY A 271 -2.00 12.78 18.95
CA GLY A 271 -1.85 14.05 18.25
C GLY A 271 -2.92 15.10 18.65
N ALA A 272 -2.62 16.36 18.47
CA ALA A 272 -3.57 17.43 18.81
C ALA A 272 -4.87 17.35 17.98
N ASP A 273 -4.76 16.91 16.74
CA ASP A 273 -5.87 16.85 15.77
C ASP A 273 -6.57 15.49 15.73
N ALA A 274 -6.11 14.50 16.51
CA ALA A 274 -6.73 13.17 16.58
C ALA A 274 -8.14 13.24 17.19
N ARG A 275 -9.07 12.42 16.64
CA ARG A 275 -10.45 12.28 17.09
C ARG A 275 -10.85 10.83 17.33
N ASP A 276 -10.14 9.89 16.75
CA ASP A 276 -10.34 8.45 16.76
C ASP A 276 -9.36 7.79 17.75
N PHE A 277 -9.65 7.92 19.06
CA PHE A 277 -8.77 7.40 20.11
C PHE A 277 -8.94 5.88 20.23
N ASP A 278 -8.05 5.13 19.58
CA ASP A 278 -8.04 3.67 19.62
C ASP A 278 -7.60 3.12 20.97
N ASP A 279 -6.64 3.78 21.64
CA ASP A 279 -5.96 3.24 22.83
C ASP A 279 -5.98 4.16 24.05
N ALA A 280 -6.11 3.54 25.23
CA ALA A 280 -5.91 4.15 26.51
C ALA A 280 -4.99 3.26 27.34
N VAL A 281 -4.12 3.89 28.14
CA VAL A 281 -3.07 3.20 28.88
C VAL A 281 -3.09 3.51 30.37
N TYR A 282 -2.76 2.49 31.18
CA TYR A 282 -2.56 2.61 32.62
C TYR A 282 -1.45 1.67 33.06
N CYS A 283 -0.60 2.10 33.96
CA CYS A 283 0.33 1.17 34.62
C CYS A 283 0.52 1.51 36.10
N GLU A 284 0.90 0.47 36.83
CA GLU A 284 1.32 0.55 38.23
C GLU A 284 2.54 -0.33 38.47
N GLN A 285 3.39 0.08 39.42
CA GLN A 285 4.48 -0.75 39.87
C GLN A 285 4.03 -1.56 41.08
N THR A 286 4.36 -2.84 41.10
CA THR A 286 4.06 -3.75 42.23
C THR A 286 5.07 -3.55 43.36
N GLU A 287 4.76 -4.00 44.55
CA GLU A 287 5.69 -3.98 45.70
C GLU A 287 6.99 -4.75 45.43
N ALA A 288 6.94 -5.77 44.58
CA ALA A 288 8.11 -6.54 44.14
C ALA A 288 9.00 -5.81 43.11
N GLY A 289 8.61 -4.61 42.68
CA GLY A 289 9.35 -3.82 41.67
C GLY A 289 9.03 -4.14 40.21
N ASP A 290 8.16 -5.13 39.99
CA ASP A 290 7.62 -5.45 38.64
C ASP A 290 6.54 -4.45 38.27
N TRP A 291 6.12 -4.50 37.01
CA TRP A 291 5.11 -3.61 36.46
C TRP A 291 3.85 -4.37 36.02
N ARG A 292 2.70 -3.77 36.21
CA ARG A 292 1.45 -4.15 35.61
C ARG A 292 1.03 -3.09 34.62
N LEU A 293 1.05 -3.42 33.32
CA LEU A 293 0.59 -2.54 32.23
C LEU A 293 -0.76 -3.02 31.72
N LEU A 294 -1.72 -2.10 31.63
CA LEU A 294 -3.01 -2.32 30.98
C LEU A 294 -3.09 -1.43 29.74
N VAL A 295 -3.33 -2.07 28.62
CA VAL A 295 -3.58 -1.42 27.32
C VAL A 295 -5.03 -1.72 26.96
N ALA A 296 -5.87 -0.70 26.97
CA ALA A 296 -7.28 -0.79 26.63
C ALA A 296 -7.48 -0.26 25.21
N ILE A 297 -8.02 -1.10 24.33
CA ILE A 297 -8.26 -0.77 22.92
C ILE A 297 -9.76 -0.72 22.66
N ALA A 298 -10.20 0.29 21.92
CA ALA A 298 -11.59 0.48 21.51
C ALA A 298 -12.22 -0.82 20.97
N ASP A 299 -13.33 -1.27 21.56
CA ASP A 299 -13.94 -2.55 21.20
C ASP A 299 -14.88 -2.42 20.00
N VAL A 300 -14.31 -2.11 18.84
CA VAL A 300 -15.01 -1.98 17.56
C VAL A 300 -15.75 -3.29 17.22
N SER A 301 -15.19 -4.44 17.58
CA SER A 301 -15.77 -5.75 17.27
C SER A 301 -17.09 -6.03 17.99
N HIS A 302 -17.48 -5.18 18.95
CA HIS A 302 -18.79 -5.22 19.56
C HIS A 302 -19.89 -4.61 18.66
N TYR A 303 -19.55 -3.57 17.94
CA TYR A 303 -20.48 -2.79 17.10
C TYR A 303 -20.50 -3.26 15.65
N VAL A 304 -19.36 -3.66 15.12
CA VAL A 304 -19.19 -4.16 13.74
C VAL A 304 -19.13 -5.69 13.77
N LEU A 305 -20.29 -6.31 13.51
CA LEU A 305 -20.42 -7.76 13.58
C LEU A 305 -19.99 -8.43 12.27
N PRO A 306 -19.43 -9.66 12.32
CA PRO A 306 -19.04 -10.38 11.11
C PRO A 306 -20.16 -10.46 10.07
N ASN A 307 -19.86 -10.14 8.83
CA ASN A 307 -20.75 -10.19 7.67
C ASN A 307 -21.94 -9.23 7.71
N ASP A 308 -21.99 -8.27 8.62
CA ASP A 308 -22.97 -7.20 8.52
C ASP A 308 -22.54 -6.12 7.50
N ALA A 309 -23.42 -5.18 7.17
CA ALA A 309 -23.14 -4.16 6.17
C ALA A 309 -21.93 -3.26 6.52
N LEU A 310 -21.72 -2.97 7.81
CA LEU A 310 -20.56 -2.20 8.27
C LEU A 310 -19.26 -3.00 8.14
N ASP A 311 -19.32 -4.31 8.38
CA ASP A 311 -18.19 -5.21 8.25
C ASP A 311 -17.76 -5.39 6.80
N ILE A 312 -18.73 -5.59 5.90
CA ILE A 312 -18.47 -5.72 4.45
C ILE A 312 -17.74 -4.48 3.93
N GLU A 313 -18.22 -3.29 4.28
CA GLU A 313 -17.58 -2.03 3.89
C GLU A 313 -16.20 -1.86 4.55
N ALA A 314 -16.08 -2.15 5.86
CA ALA A 314 -14.81 -2.06 6.58
C ALA A 314 -13.78 -3.04 6.02
N GLN A 315 -14.19 -4.25 5.62
CA GLN A 315 -13.35 -5.23 4.95
C GLN A 315 -12.89 -4.71 3.58
N GLN A 316 -13.80 -4.14 2.79
CA GLN A 316 -13.47 -3.59 1.48
C GLN A 316 -12.45 -2.46 1.57
N ARG A 317 -12.62 -1.53 2.51
CA ARG A 317 -11.67 -0.44 2.77
C ARG A 317 -10.37 -0.94 3.40
N ALA A 318 -10.43 -1.92 4.27
CA ALA A 318 -9.39 -2.57 5.06
C ALA A 318 -8.54 -1.64 5.95
N THR A 319 -8.41 -0.37 5.61
CA THR A 319 -7.70 0.65 6.40
C THR A 319 -8.24 2.05 6.15
N SER A 320 -8.14 2.93 7.14
CA SER A 320 -8.31 4.37 6.92
C SER A 320 -7.15 4.94 6.12
N ILE A 321 -7.41 5.97 5.31
CA ILE A 321 -6.41 6.67 4.51
C ILE A 321 -6.24 8.08 5.06
N TYR A 322 -5.03 8.41 5.47
CA TYR A 322 -4.69 9.72 6.04
C TYR A 322 -4.04 10.58 4.96
N LEU A 323 -4.76 11.61 4.51
CA LEU A 323 -4.28 12.60 3.55
C LEU A 323 -3.92 13.89 4.29
N PRO A 324 -3.07 14.75 3.73
CA PRO A 324 -2.69 15.99 4.38
C PRO A 324 -3.85 16.93 4.72
N ASP A 325 -4.97 16.85 3.99
CA ASP A 325 -6.13 17.74 4.11
C ASP A 325 -7.39 17.08 4.68
N GLN A 326 -7.44 15.74 4.71
CA GLN A 326 -8.61 14.97 5.16
C GLN A 326 -8.25 13.51 5.50
N VAL A 327 -9.15 12.85 6.18
CA VAL A 327 -9.08 11.40 6.43
C VAL A 327 -10.23 10.71 5.71
N VAL A 328 -9.95 9.62 5.00
CA VAL A 328 -10.98 8.70 4.50
C VAL A 328 -11.07 7.55 5.50
N PRO A 329 -12.05 7.53 6.40
CA PRO A 329 -12.08 6.59 7.49
C PRO A 329 -12.57 5.19 7.04
N MET A 330 -12.10 4.15 7.73
CA MET A 330 -12.55 2.77 7.54
C MET A 330 -13.98 2.56 8.04
N LEU A 331 -14.39 3.32 9.05
CA LEU A 331 -15.73 3.26 9.67
C LEU A 331 -16.40 4.63 9.64
N PRO A 332 -17.76 4.72 9.62
CA PRO A 332 -18.47 5.97 9.75
C PRO A 332 -18.05 6.76 11.00
N GLU A 333 -18.00 8.09 10.89
CA GLU A 333 -17.50 8.97 11.97
C GLU A 333 -18.31 8.87 13.27
N SER A 334 -19.59 8.52 13.21
CA SER A 334 -20.42 8.24 14.41
C SER A 334 -19.85 7.09 15.25
N LEU A 335 -19.17 6.14 14.62
CA LEU A 335 -18.45 5.06 15.30
C LEU A 335 -16.99 5.44 15.55
N SER A 336 -16.24 5.84 14.53
CA SER A 336 -14.79 6.04 14.63
C SER A 336 -14.41 7.19 15.58
N ASN A 337 -15.09 8.33 15.49
CA ASN A 337 -14.86 9.51 16.34
C ASN A 337 -15.79 9.58 17.55
N GLY A 338 -16.94 8.86 17.47
CA GLY A 338 -18.01 8.85 18.48
C GLY A 338 -17.92 7.67 19.42
N LEU A 339 -18.76 6.66 19.18
CA LEU A 339 -19.05 5.59 20.15
C LEU A 339 -17.83 4.67 20.42
N CYS A 340 -16.97 4.41 19.42
CA CYS A 340 -15.78 3.60 19.59
C CYS A 340 -14.62 4.40 20.19
N SER A 341 -14.46 5.68 19.84
CA SER A 341 -13.36 6.52 20.33
C SER A 341 -13.34 6.60 21.86
N LEU A 342 -12.19 6.36 22.47
CA LEU A 342 -12.01 6.37 23.94
C LEU A 342 -11.98 7.80 24.48
N ASN A 343 -13.07 8.55 24.25
CA ASN A 343 -13.23 9.93 24.67
C ASN A 343 -13.15 10.09 26.19
N PRO A 344 -12.59 11.21 26.70
CA PRO A 344 -12.42 11.41 28.14
C PRO A 344 -13.77 11.55 28.86
N ASN A 345 -13.82 11.00 30.07
CA ASN A 345 -14.99 11.06 30.99
C ASN A 345 -16.27 10.40 30.44
N GLU A 346 -16.15 9.51 29.46
CA GLU A 346 -17.26 8.75 28.92
C GLU A 346 -17.04 7.26 29.11
N ASP A 347 -18.13 6.52 29.41
CA ASP A 347 -18.09 5.06 29.44
C ASP A 347 -17.80 4.52 28.04
N ARG A 348 -16.78 3.66 27.91
CA ARG A 348 -16.41 3.05 26.62
C ARG A 348 -16.11 1.56 26.78
N LEU A 349 -16.55 0.80 25.79
CA LEU A 349 -16.22 -0.63 25.69
C LEU A 349 -14.81 -0.78 25.14
N ALA A 350 -14.03 -1.61 25.81
CA ALA A 350 -12.64 -1.86 25.39
C ALA A 350 -12.28 -3.35 25.46
N MET A 351 -11.40 -3.78 24.56
CA MET A 351 -10.65 -5.02 24.72
C MET A 351 -9.36 -4.68 25.49
N VAL A 352 -9.22 -5.20 26.69
CA VAL A 352 -8.10 -4.86 27.59
C VAL A 352 -7.07 -5.99 27.57
N CYS A 353 -5.83 -5.63 27.22
CA CYS A 353 -4.65 -6.47 27.38
C CYS A 353 -3.93 -6.06 28.67
N LYS A 354 -3.96 -6.93 29.68
CA LYS A 354 -3.25 -6.78 30.95
C LYS A 354 -1.97 -7.58 30.91
N MET A 355 -0.86 -6.94 31.16
CA MET A 355 0.49 -7.55 31.08
C MET A 355 1.23 -7.37 32.39
N SER A 356 1.89 -8.45 32.85
CA SER A 356 2.90 -8.39 33.89
C SER A 356 4.27 -8.29 33.26
N ILE A 357 5.05 -7.27 33.65
CA ILE A 357 6.35 -6.96 33.06
C ILE A 357 7.37 -6.94 34.21
N ASN A 358 8.43 -7.73 34.09
CA ASN A 358 9.46 -7.77 35.12
C ASN A 358 10.37 -6.53 35.09
N ALA A 359 11.22 -6.38 36.09
CA ALA A 359 12.17 -5.26 36.21
C ALA A 359 13.16 -5.15 35.03
N LYS A 360 13.31 -6.21 34.20
CA LYS A 360 14.14 -6.20 32.98
C LYS A 360 13.36 -5.75 31.74
N GLY A 361 12.04 -5.49 31.85
CA GLY A 361 11.19 -5.09 30.72
C GLY A 361 10.64 -6.25 29.88
N LEU A 362 10.69 -7.48 30.38
CA LEU A 362 10.13 -8.65 29.69
C LEU A 362 8.70 -8.88 30.15
N VAL A 363 7.77 -9.04 29.22
CA VAL A 363 6.40 -9.47 29.47
C VAL A 363 6.44 -10.94 29.91
N THR A 364 6.04 -11.21 31.13
CA THR A 364 6.05 -12.55 31.74
C THR A 364 4.70 -13.24 31.66
N GLN A 365 3.63 -12.45 31.65
CA GLN A 365 2.26 -12.95 31.55
C GLN A 365 1.37 -11.93 30.89
N SER A 366 0.40 -12.39 30.13
CA SER A 366 -0.64 -11.53 29.51
C SER A 366 -2.01 -12.16 29.64
N GLU A 367 -3.03 -11.34 29.82
CA GLU A 367 -4.43 -11.70 29.95
C GLU A 367 -5.30 -10.73 29.17
N PHE A 368 -6.33 -11.24 28.48
CA PHE A 368 -7.27 -10.44 27.73
C PHE A 368 -8.66 -10.47 28.38
N SER A 369 -9.33 -9.33 28.39
CA SER A 369 -10.70 -9.20 28.92
C SER A 369 -11.52 -8.20 28.14
N GLU A 370 -12.84 -8.46 28.07
CA GLU A 370 -13.82 -7.45 27.62
C GLU A 370 -14.06 -6.49 28.78
N GLY A 371 -13.62 -5.25 28.66
CA GLY A 371 -13.64 -4.23 29.70
C GLY A 371 -14.65 -3.11 29.45
N LEU A 372 -15.04 -2.46 30.53
CA LEU A 372 -15.68 -1.17 30.55
C LEU A 372 -14.72 -0.17 31.18
N ILE A 373 -14.31 0.84 30.44
CA ILE A 373 -13.36 1.86 30.88
C ILE A 373 -13.96 3.25 30.84
N GLN A 374 -13.30 4.17 31.53
CA GLN A 374 -13.48 5.61 31.36
C GLN A 374 -12.07 6.23 31.27
N SER A 375 -11.78 6.92 30.18
CA SER A 375 -10.52 7.68 30.09
C SER A 375 -10.63 8.92 30.97
N HIS A 376 -9.70 9.08 31.92
CA HIS A 376 -9.73 10.19 32.88
C HIS A 376 -9.13 11.49 32.31
N ALA A 377 -8.36 11.38 31.26
CA ALA A 377 -7.85 12.55 30.53
C ALA A 377 -7.45 12.19 29.10
N ARG A 378 -7.70 13.13 28.17
CA ARG A 378 -7.06 13.17 26.87
C ARG A 378 -5.86 14.11 26.93
N LEU A 379 -4.67 13.59 26.67
CA LEU A 379 -3.43 14.34 26.59
C LEU A 379 -2.89 14.35 25.16
N THR A 380 -2.30 15.46 24.74
CA THR A 380 -1.45 15.45 23.56
C THR A 380 -0.05 14.93 23.90
N TYR A 381 0.67 14.39 22.88
CA TYR A 381 2.08 14.00 23.08
C TYR A 381 2.93 15.10 23.71
N ASN A 382 2.71 16.35 23.33
CA ASN A 382 3.44 17.49 23.91
C ASN A 382 3.06 17.73 25.38
N GLN A 383 1.79 17.58 25.74
CA GLN A 383 1.32 17.72 27.13
C GLN A 383 1.89 16.62 28.02
N ALA A 384 1.77 15.35 27.57
CA ALA A 384 2.30 14.22 28.30
C ALA A 384 3.84 14.33 28.47
N ASN A 385 4.55 14.72 27.42
CA ASN A 385 6.00 14.95 27.49
C ASN A 385 6.36 16.12 28.43
N ALA A 386 5.57 17.19 28.45
CA ALA A 386 5.81 18.32 29.36
C ALA A 386 5.68 17.91 30.83
N LEU A 387 4.72 17.06 31.17
CA LEU A 387 4.55 16.53 32.53
C LEU A 387 5.77 15.76 33.05
N VAL A 388 6.41 14.97 32.17
CA VAL A 388 7.50 14.07 32.58
C VAL A 388 8.89 14.66 32.40
N SER A 389 9.11 15.45 31.35
CA SER A 389 10.43 15.97 30.99
C SER A 389 10.66 17.43 31.40
N LYS A 390 9.58 18.24 31.45
CA LYS A 390 9.64 19.69 31.76
C LYS A 390 8.45 20.14 32.62
N PRO A 391 8.23 19.56 33.81
CA PRO A 391 7.08 19.88 34.65
C PRO A 391 6.99 21.34 35.09
N SER A 392 8.11 22.03 35.17
CA SER A 392 8.20 23.47 35.53
C SER A 392 7.90 24.40 34.36
N SER A 393 7.78 23.90 33.12
CA SER A 393 7.44 24.73 31.96
C SER A 393 6.00 25.24 32.05
N LYS A 394 5.68 26.30 31.31
CA LYS A 394 4.32 26.85 31.26
C LYS A 394 3.27 25.75 30.89
N LEU A 395 3.59 24.92 29.91
CA LEU A 395 2.72 23.81 29.51
C LEU A 395 2.63 22.74 30.61
N GLY A 396 3.76 22.33 31.21
CA GLY A 396 3.77 21.32 32.27
C GLY A 396 2.95 21.74 33.49
N LYS A 397 3.08 22.99 33.93
CA LYS A 397 2.26 23.55 35.03
C LYS A 397 0.77 23.59 34.68
N ALA A 398 0.41 24.06 33.49
CA ALA A 398 -0.99 24.12 33.05
C ALA A 398 -1.64 22.72 33.00
N VAL A 399 -0.92 21.71 32.52
CA VAL A 399 -1.42 20.33 32.48
C VAL A 399 -1.53 19.74 33.91
N LEU A 400 -0.58 20.03 34.79
CA LEU A 400 -0.61 19.60 36.18
C LEU A 400 -1.79 20.20 36.93
N GLU A 401 -2.09 21.48 36.70
CA GLU A 401 -3.20 22.21 37.33
C GLU A 401 -4.56 21.68 36.84
N SER A 402 -4.67 21.41 35.53
CA SER A 402 -5.93 20.90 34.94
C SER A 402 -6.18 19.40 35.22
N ASN A 403 -5.14 18.62 35.50
CA ASN A 403 -5.23 17.17 35.68
C ASN A 403 -4.33 16.67 36.82
N PRO A 404 -4.47 17.17 38.07
CA PRO A 404 -3.54 16.82 39.16
C PRO A 404 -3.54 15.33 39.51
N ALA A 405 -4.69 14.66 39.41
CA ALA A 405 -4.84 13.25 39.72
C ALA A 405 -4.12 12.33 38.69
N ILE A 406 -3.92 12.80 37.47
CA ILE A 406 -3.34 12.00 36.38
C ILE A 406 -1.82 12.07 36.36
N ALA A 407 -1.24 13.15 36.85
CA ALA A 407 0.20 13.39 36.78
C ALA A 407 1.08 12.27 37.39
N PRO A 408 0.76 11.65 38.53
CA PRO A 408 1.49 10.50 39.08
C PRO A 408 1.48 9.29 38.12
N HIS A 409 0.32 9.03 37.48
CA HIS A 409 0.14 7.89 36.58
C HIS A 409 0.93 8.07 35.28
N VAL A 410 0.98 9.29 34.72
CA VAL A 410 1.82 9.59 33.54
C VAL A 410 3.31 9.45 33.87
N LYS A 411 3.72 9.78 35.10
CA LYS A 411 5.11 9.53 35.56
C LYS A 411 5.41 8.03 35.66
N ASN A 412 4.47 7.23 36.14
CA ASN A 412 4.63 5.77 36.20
C ASN A 412 4.76 5.20 34.77
N LEU A 413 3.91 5.62 33.82
CA LEU A 413 4.03 5.24 32.42
C LEU A 413 5.41 5.57 31.85
N HIS A 414 5.94 6.77 32.11
CA HIS A 414 7.26 7.14 31.66
C HIS A 414 8.39 6.32 32.33
N SER A 415 8.23 5.94 33.59
CA SER A 415 9.20 5.09 34.28
C SER A 415 9.24 3.69 33.67
N LEU A 416 8.07 3.09 33.39
CA LEU A 416 7.98 1.82 32.67
C LEU A 416 8.57 1.93 31.26
N PHE A 417 8.27 3.01 30.53
CA PHE A 417 8.85 3.25 29.20
C PHE A 417 10.37 3.17 29.20
N LYS A 418 11.05 3.76 30.19
CA LYS A 418 12.52 3.68 30.30
C LYS A 418 13.03 2.25 30.43
N VAL A 419 12.29 1.41 31.14
CA VAL A 419 12.62 -0.01 31.29
C VAL A 419 12.46 -0.74 29.93
N LEU A 420 11.33 -0.48 29.25
CA LEU A 420 11.05 -1.07 27.94
C LEU A 420 12.04 -0.61 26.87
N LEU A 421 12.42 0.66 26.87
CA LEU A 421 13.42 1.22 25.95
C LEU A 421 14.79 0.53 26.11
N LYS A 422 15.20 0.26 27.35
CA LYS A 422 16.43 -0.49 27.63
C LYS A 422 16.34 -1.90 27.05
N GLN A 423 15.19 -2.56 27.23
CA GLN A 423 14.95 -3.89 26.68
C GLN A 423 14.90 -3.89 25.14
N ARG A 424 14.29 -2.88 24.50
CA ARG A 424 14.31 -2.68 23.04
C ARG A 424 15.74 -2.66 22.49
N ASN A 425 16.61 -1.90 23.13
CA ASN A 425 18.02 -1.79 22.72
C ASN A 425 18.77 -3.13 22.88
N GLN A 426 18.48 -3.90 23.95
CA GLN A 426 19.05 -5.24 24.16
C GLN A 426 18.56 -6.26 23.15
N ARG A 427 17.28 -6.20 22.77
CA ARG A 427 16.66 -7.07 21.76
C ARG A 427 17.24 -6.81 20.35
N GLY A 428 17.86 -5.67 20.11
CA GLY A 428 18.45 -5.33 18.83
C GLY A 428 17.42 -4.88 17.77
N ALA A 429 16.30 -4.28 18.19
CA ALA A 429 15.38 -3.63 17.26
C ALA A 429 16.10 -2.57 16.44
N ILE A 430 15.88 -2.55 15.14
CA ILE A 430 16.54 -1.60 14.23
C ILE A 430 15.85 -0.25 14.39
N GLU A 431 16.62 0.80 14.66
CA GLU A 431 16.11 2.16 14.73
C GLU A 431 16.77 3.00 13.64
N PHE A 432 15.97 3.46 12.68
CA PHE A 432 16.40 4.36 11.62
C PHE A 432 16.03 5.79 12.01
N GLU A 433 16.99 6.71 11.91
CA GLU A 433 16.71 8.13 12.03
C GLU A 433 16.10 8.66 10.72
N THR A 434 14.78 8.54 10.58
CA THR A 434 14.04 9.10 9.45
C THR A 434 13.59 10.53 9.77
N ARG A 435 13.77 11.44 8.81
CA ARG A 435 13.30 12.82 8.92
C ARG A 435 11.88 12.87 8.34
N GLU A 436 10.88 12.88 9.21
CA GLU A 436 9.49 13.10 8.84
C GLU A 436 9.20 14.59 8.76
N LEU A 437 8.42 15.01 7.76
CA LEU A 437 8.00 16.40 7.59
C LEU A 437 6.50 16.51 7.79
N ALA A 438 6.06 17.49 8.56
CA ALA A 438 4.68 17.86 8.70
C ALA A 438 4.34 18.98 7.73
N LEU A 439 3.36 18.75 6.87
CA LEU A 439 2.80 19.73 5.97
C LEU A 439 1.65 20.46 6.69
N LYS A 440 1.82 21.75 6.99
CA LYS A 440 0.74 22.59 7.47
C LYS A 440 0.02 23.23 6.30
N LEU A 441 -1.28 22.97 6.18
CA LEU A 441 -2.11 23.54 5.13
C LEU A 441 -2.81 24.82 5.61
N ASN A 442 -3.05 25.73 4.68
CA ASN A 442 -3.89 26.91 4.89
C ASN A 442 -5.39 26.61 4.63
N LYS A 443 -6.27 27.59 4.77
CA LYS A 443 -7.71 27.46 4.53
C LYS A 443 -8.08 27.02 3.11
N HIS A 444 -7.18 27.22 2.14
CA HIS A 444 -7.33 26.78 0.77
C HIS A 444 -6.70 25.41 0.50
N LYS A 445 -6.33 24.68 1.57
CA LYS A 445 -5.67 23.36 1.52
C LYS A 445 -4.35 23.33 0.74
N ASN A 446 -3.70 24.48 0.58
CA ASN A 446 -2.34 24.57 0.04
C ASN A 446 -1.33 24.57 1.19
N ILE A 447 -0.10 24.09 0.92
CA ILE A 447 0.97 24.09 1.93
C ILE A 447 1.29 25.54 2.34
N ALA A 448 1.10 25.84 3.63
CA ALA A 448 1.47 27.11 4.24
C ALA A 448 2.84 27.06 4.89
N ASN A 449 3.23 25.91 5.44
CA ASN A 449 4.51 25.70 6.09
C ASN A 449 4.89 24.22 6.11
N ILE A 450 6.19 23.97 6.02
CA ILE A 450 6.79 22.63 6.13
C ILE A 450 7.71 22.65 7.34
N SER A 451 7.54 21.73 8.27
CA SER A 451 8.35 21.65 9.47
C SER A 451 8.71 20.19 9.83
N PRO A 452 9.92 19.93 10.35
CA PRO A 452 10.27 18.59 10.78
C PRO A 452 9.41 18.14 11.97
N VAL A 453 8.91 16.93 11.93
CA VAL A 453 8.22 16.28 13.05
C VAL A 453 9.25 15.98 14.14
N LYS A 454 9.07 16.56 15.31
CA LYS A 454 9.91 16.27 16.47
C LYS A 454 9.25 15.20 17.33
N ARG A 455 9.70 13.97 17.22
CA ARG A 455 9.29 12.90 18.13
C ARG A 455 9.88 13.13 19.52
N ASN A 456 9.06 13.02 20.56
CA ASN A 456 9.47 13.12 21.96
C ASN A 456 9.22 11.80 22.70
N ASP A 457 9.59 11.74 23.98
CA ASP A 457 9.46 10.51 24.78
C ASP A 457 8.01 10.01 24.87
N ALA A 458 7.00 10.88 24.81
CA ALA A 458 5.61 10.46 24.86
C ALA A 458 5.19 9.66 23.61
N HIS A 459 5.69 10.03 22.42
CA HIS A 459 5.47 9.23 21.20
C HIS A 459 6.07 7.83 21.32
N ARG A 460 7.33 7.77 21.78
CA ARG A 460 8.05 6.50 21.94
C ARG A 460 7.45 5.64 23.05
N MET A 461 6.93 6.25 24.08
CA MET A 461 6.27 5.60 25.19
C MET A 461 5.00 4.85 24.75
N ILE A 462 4.10 5.53 24.03
CA ILE A 462 2.90 4.90 23.48
C ILE A 462 3.28 3.81 22.47
N GLU A 463 4.25 4.06 21.60
CA GLU A 463 4.77 3.04 20.66
C GLU A 463 5.20 1.75 21.40
N GLU A 464 6.00 1.86 22.47
CA GLU A 464 6.47 0.68 23.21
C GLU A 464 5.31 -0.08 23.89
N PHE A 465 4.29 0.61 24.41
CA PHE A 465 3.13 -0.05 25.01
C PHE A 465 2.29 -0.77 23.96
N MET A 466 2.11 -0.16 22.79
CA MET A 466 1.42 -0.81 21.66
C MET A 466 2.21 -2.02 21.14
N LEU A 467 3.54 -1.93 21.07
CA LEU A 467 4.39 -3.05 20.70
C LEU A 467 4.24 -4.22 21.69
N CYS A 468 4.26 -3.95 23.01
CA CYS A 468 4.04 -4.97 24.02
C CYS A 468 2.69 -5.67 23.85
N ALA A 469 1.60 -4.91 23.66
CA ALA A 469 0.27 -5.45 23.48
C ALA A 469 0.14 -6.27 22.18
N ASN A 470 0.73 -5.81 21.08
CA ASN A 470 0.73 -6.51 19.81
C ASN A 470 1.51 -7.84 19.87
N VAL A 471 2.64 -7.88 20.57
CA VAL A 471 3.42 -9.12 20.79
C VAL A 471 2.65 -10.10 21.69
N ALA A 472 2.09 -9.61 22.80
CA ALA A 472 1.26 -10.42 23.69
C ALA A 472 0.07 -11.04 22.94
N THR A 473 -0.52 -10.26 22.04
CA THR A 473 -1.60 -10.71 21.14
C THR A 473 -1.14 -11.82 20.20
N ALA A 474 -0.02 -11.64 19.51
CA ALA A 474 0.52 -12.65 18.60
C ALA A 474 0.78 -13.98 19.33
N GLN A 475 1.39 -13.93 20.52
CA GLN A 475 1.63 -15.10 21.36
C GLN A 475 0.32 -15.77 21.82
N PHE A 476 -0.71 -14.98 22.17
CA PHE A 476 -2.02 -15.48 22.52
C PHE A 476 -2.67 -16.24 21.35
N LEU A 477 -2.62 -15.68 20.14
CA LEU A 477 -3.17 -16.28 18.93
C LEU A 477 -2.48 -17.61 18.58
N GLU A 478 -1.14 -17.65 18.62
CA GLU A 478 -0.36 -18.86 18.38
C GLU A 478 -0.61 -19.96 19.42
N THR A 479 -0.54 -19.60 20.70
CA THR A 479 -0.77 -20.54 21.80
C THR A 479 -2.15 -21.20 21.73
N ASN A 480 -3.15 -20.43 21.30
CA ASN A 480 -4.52 -20.93 21.16
C ASN A 480 -4.82 -21.49 19.77
N LYS A 481 -3.87 -21.48 18.83
CA LYS A 481 -4.00 -21.98 17.45
C LYS A 481 -5.22 -21.39 16.73
N ILE A 482 -5.43 -20.10 16.85
CA ILE A 482 -6.55 -19.40 16.23
C ILE A 482 -6.11 -18.93 14.84
N PRO A 483 -6.84 -19.26 13.75
CA PRO A 483 -6.58 -18.69 12.44
C PRO A 483 -6.64 -17.15 12.51
N SER A 484 -5.56 -16.46 12.19
CA SER A 484 -5.45 -15.01 12.41
C SER A 484 -4.41 -14.38 11.50
N LEU A 485 -4.39 -13.06 11.44
CA LEU A 485 -3.42 -12.30 10.68
C LEU A 485 -2.24 -11.88 11.56
N PHE A 486 -1.05 -12.34 11.19
CA PHE A 486 0.21 -11.82 11.71
C PHE A 486 0.71 -10.67 10.83
N ARG A 487 1.38 -9.69 11.42
CA ARG A 487 2.14 -8.68 10.69
C ARG A 487 3.58 -9.14 10.60
N VAL A 488 3.96 -9.69 9.45
CA VAL A 488 5.27 -10.29 9.22
C VAL A 488 6.19 -9.34 8.49
N HIS A 489 7.47 -9.40 8.80
CA HIS A 489 8.52 -8.66 8.13
C HIS A 489 9.71 -9.58 7.91
N ALA A 490 9.85 -10.09 6.71
CA ALA A 490 10.96 -10.94 6.33
C ALA A 490 12.29 -10.16 6.35
N GLY A 491 13.39 -10.87 6.52
CA GLY A 491 14.73 -10.29 6.35
C GLY A 491 14.98 -9.78 4.92
N PRO A 492 16.18 -9.24 4.67
CA PRO A 492 16.52 -8.67 3.38
C PRO A 492 16.52 -9.72 2.26
N GLN A 493 16.06 -9.30 1.08
CA GLN A 493 16.11 -10.15 -0.11
C GLN A 493 17.57 -10.38 -0.55
N GLN A 494 17.92 -11.60 -0.98
CA GLN A 494 19.30 -11.98 -1.30
C GLN A 494 19.96 -11.04 -2.33
N LYS A 495 19.25 -10.66 -3.40
CA LYS A 495 19.76 -9.74 -4.41
C LYS A 495 20.12 -8.37 -3.83
N LYS A 496 19.26 -7.82 -2.96
CA LYS A 496 19.48 -6.53 -2.30
C LYS A 496 20.61 -6.62 -1.27
N LEU A 497 20.71 -7.74 -0.55
CA LEU A 497 21.77 -8.00 0.41
C LEU A 497 23.15 -8.06 -0.25
N THR A 498 23.25 -8.72 -1.41
CA THR A 498 24.50 -8.81 -2.19
C THR A 498 24.94 -7.41 -2.64
N ALA A 499 24.03 -6.59 -3.18
CA ALA A 499 24.34 -5.23 -3.58
C ALA A 499 24.76 -4.34 -2.39
N LEU A 500 24.07 -4.46 -1.26
CA LEU A 500 24.41 -3.75 -0.02
C LEU A 500 25.83 -4.10 0.46
N ARG A 501 26.18 -5.39 0.45
CA ARG A 501 27.52 -5.86 0.89
C ARG A 501 28.62 -5.37 -0.02
N ALA A 502 28.39 -5.37 -1.33
CA ALA A 502 29.36 -4.81 -2.29
C ALA A 502 29.66 -3.34 -1.97
N PHE A 503 28.61 -2.54 -1.75
CA PHE A 503 28.75 -1.15 -1.34
C PHE A 503 29.49 -0.97 0.00
N LEU A 504 29.11 -1.75 1.03
CA LEU A 504 29.75 -1.66 2.36
C LEU A 504 31.23 -2.03 2.30
N SER A 505 31.61 -3.04 1.50
CA SER A 505 32.99 -3.46 1.31
C SER A 505 33.87 -2.35 0.73
N GLU A 506 33.36 -1.58 -0.24
CA GLU A 506 34.07 -0.39 -0.78
C GLU A 506 34.30 0.70 0.28
N LYS A 507 33.42 0.81 1.26
CA LYS A 507 33.56 1.75 2.38
C LYS A 507 34.37 1.18 3.56
N GLY A 508 34.96 0.00 3.41
CA GLY A 508 35.73 -0.68 4.46
C GLY A 508 34.85 -1.23 5.60
N LEU A 509 33.58 -1.53 5.31
CA LEU A 509 32.58 -1.99 6.27
C LEU A 509 32.13 -3.40 5.95
N THR A 510 31.72 -4.14 6.98
CA THR A 510 31.21 -5.51 6.83
C THR A 510 29.90 -5.66 7.59
N LEU A 511 28.87 -6.22 6.93
CA LEU A 511 27.64 -6.65 7.55
C LEU A 511 27.76 -8.13 7.92
N GLY A 512 27.69 -8.43 9.22
CA GLY A 512 27.75 -9.80 9.74
C GLY A 512 26.54 -10.67 9.33
N GLY A 513 26.51 -11.91 9.82
CA GLY A 513 25.36 -12.82 9.71
C GLY A 513 25.25 -13.62 8.41
N GLY A 514 26.31 -13.70 7.57
CA GLY A 514 26.29 -14.50 6.33
C GLY A 514 25.04 -14.23 5.49
N ASP A 515 24.49 -15.24 4.83
CA ASP A 515 23.33 -15.11 3.94
C ASP A 515 22.01 -14.75 4.65
N LYS A 516 21.97 -14.83 5.98
CA LYS A 516 20.79 -14.51 6.79
C LYS A 516 21.16 -13.57 7.95
N PRO A 517 21.50 -12.30 7.68
CA PRO A 517 21.78 -11.35 8.75
C PRO A 517 20.54 -11.15 9.62
N SER A 518 20.73 -11.06 10.93
CA SER A 518 19.68 -10.72 11.88
C SER A 518 19.59 -9.19 12.07
N SER A 519 18.53 -8.73 12.74
CA SER A 519 18.37 -7.33 13.14
C SER A 519 19.53 -6.80 13.99
N HIS A 520 20.13 -7.65 14.83
CA HIS A 520 21.32 -7.29 15.61
C HIS A 520 22.49 -6.88 14.72
N HIS A 521 22.76 -7.61 13.63
CA HIS A 521 23.87 -7.27 12.72
C HIS A 521 23.66 -5.90 12.06
N TYR A 522 22.40 -5.55 11.73
CA TYR A 522 22.03 -4.23 11.21
C TYR A 522 22.25 -3.14 12.26
N ASN A 523 21.78 -3.38 13.49
CA ASN A 523 21.89 -2.42 14.59
C ASN A 523 23.35 -2.19 14.99
N ASP A 524 24.18 -3.22 15.03
CA ASP A 524 25.61 -3.12 15.33
C ASP A 524 26.34 -2.30 14.26
N LEU A 525 25.98 -2.50 12.98
CA LEU A 525 26.53 -1.71 11.90
C LEU A 525 26.09 -0.25 12.01
N LEU A 526 24.81 0.04 12.29
CA LEU A 526 24.29 1.40 12.50
C LEU A 526 25.02 2.12 13.63
N LYS A 527 25.25 1.46 14.77
CA LYS A 527 26.05 2.00 15.87
C LYS A 527 27.49 2.32 15.45
N LYS A 528 28.10 1.41 14.68
CA LYS A 528 29.47 1.51 14.20
C LYS A 528 29.67 2.72 13.28
N VAL A 529 28.65 3.03 12.46
CA VAL A 529 28.73 4.09 11.46
C VAL A 529 28.18 5.45 11.94
N SER A 530 27.56 5.51 13.13
CA SER A 530 26.83 6.69 13.64
C SER A 530 27.63 8.01 13.60
N HIS A 531 28.97 7.95 13.73
CA HIS A 531 29.84 9.12 13.73
C HIS A 531 30.50 9.41 12.37
N ARG A 532 30.19 8.63 11.34
CA ARG A 532 30.76 8.81 9.99
C ARG A 532 29.97 9.86 9.21
N THR A 533 30.64 10.53 8.30
CA THR A 533 30.02 11.51 7.38
C THR A 533 29.01 10.84 6.43
N ASP A 534 29.24 9.58 6.06
CA ASP A 534 28.39 8.77 5.19
C ASP A 534 27.32 7.94 5.95
N ALA A 535 27.14 8.16 7.27
CA ALA A 535 26.20 7.42 8.10
C ALA A 535 24.76 7.40 7.54
N LYS A 536 24.25 8.55 7.07
CA LYS A 536 22.89 8.68 6.48
C LYS A 536 22.72 7.83 5.21
N VAL A 537 23.76 7.76 4.39
CA VAL A 537 23.77 6.94 3.16
C VAL A 537 23.66 5.48 3.50
N ILE A 538 24.54 5.01 4.40
CA ILE A 538 24.57 3.63 4.85
C ILE A 538 23.21 3.25 5.47
N GLN A 539 22.65 4.13 6.31
CA GLN A 539 21.33 3.96 6.91
C GLN A 539 20.24 3.81 5.85
N THR A 540 20.24 4.66 4.83
CA THR A 540 19.28 4.61 3.72
C THR A 540 19.38 3.31 2.94
N LEU A 541 20.59 2.84 2.64
CA LEU A 541 20.81 1.59 1.92
C LEU A 541 20.44 0.37 2.76
N LEU A 542 20.72 0.39 4.07
CA LEU A 542 20.26 -0.62 5.02
C LEU A 542 18.73 -0.69 5.03
N LEU A 543 18.04 0.44 5.10
CA LEU A 543 16.57 0.50 5.05
C LEU A 543 16.04 -0.07 3.72
N ARG A 544 16.59 0.35 2.58
CA ARG A 544 16.18 -0.11 1.24
C ARG A 544 16.46 -1.59 0.97
N SER A 545 17.40 -2.17 1.69
CA SER A 545 17.71 -3.60 1.57
C SER A 545 16.64 -4.49 2.18
N GLN A 546 15.84 -3.97 3.11
CA GLN A 546 14.81 -4.73 3.79
C GLN A 546 13.61 -5.05 2.88
N SER A 547 12.89 -6.10 3.21
CA SER A 547 11.61 -6.43 2.61
C SER A 547 10.53 -5.48 3.15
N GLN A 548 9.36 -5.46 2.52
CA GLN A 548 8.19 -4.77 3.07
C GLN A 548 7.48 -5.67 4.07
N ALA A 549 6.90 -5.09 5.12
CA ALA A 549 6.04 -5.81 6.03
C ALA A 549 4.68 -6.08 5.37
N GLU A 550 4.10 -7.25 5.64
CA GLU A 550 2.82 -7.67 5.08
C GLU A 550 1.98 -8.40 6.13
N TYR A 551 0.70 -8.65 5.83
CA TYR A 551 -0.13 -9.54 6.62
C TYR A 551 -0.02 -10.96 6.09
N SER A 552 0.01 -11.93 6.99
CA SER A 552 0.14 -13.35 6.66
C SER A 552 -0.62 -14.21 7.67
N PRO A 553 -1.26 -15.31 7.25
CA PRO A 553 -1.82 -16.28 8.18
C PRO A 553 -0.76 -17.09 8.91
N LYS A 554 0.48 -17.07 8.41
CA LYS A 554 1.63 -17.77 8.99
C LYS A 554 2.55 -16.78 9.66
N ASN A 555 2.88 -17.02 10.94
CA ASN A 555 3.89 -16.22 11.62
C ASN A 555 5.28 -16.49 11.00
N GLN A 556 6.00 -15.43 10.67
CA GLN A 556 7.39 -15.46 10.18
C GLN A 556 8.28 -14.50 10.99
N GLY A 557 7.75 -13.99 12.11
CA GLY A 557 8.41 -12.96 12.90
C GLY A 557 8.42 -11.59 12.24
N HIS A 558 9.03 -10.64 12.92
CA HIS A 558 9.17 -9.26 12.43
C HIS A 558 10.62 -8.78 12.54
N PHE A 559 11.35 -8.88 11.44
CA PHE A 559 12.80 -8.60 11.38
C PHE A 559 13.17 -7.23 11.94
N GLY A 560 12.54 -6.15 11.46
CA GLY A 560 12.88 -4.78 11.87
C GLY A 560 12.65 -4.50 13.36
N LEU A 561 11.62 -5.13 13.96
CA LEU A 561 11.29 -5.00 15.38
C LEU A 561 12.01 -6.03 16.26
N ALA A 562 12.67 -7.01 15.68
CA ALA A 562 13.32 -8.12 16.37
C ALA A 562 12.36 -8.90 17.29
N TYR A 563 11.17 -9.23 16.78
CA TYR A 563 10.19 -10.06 17.46
C TYR A 563 9.96 -11.37 16.71
N ASP A 564 9.82 -12.47 17.47
CA ASP A 564 9.54 -13.80 16.91
C ASP A 564 8.07 -13.93 16.45
N ALA A 565 7.17 -13.15 17.02
CA ALA A 565 5.76 -13.09 16.64
C ALA A 565 5.23 -11.67 16.81
N TYR A 566 4.44 -11.21 15.86
CA TYR A 566 3.86 -9.87 15.89
C TYR A 566 2.50 -9.86 15.18
N ALA A 567 1.48 -9.30 15.81
CA ALA A 567 0.15 -9.15 15.24
C ALA A 567 -0.40 -7.76 15.57
N HIS A 568 -1.16 -7.18 14.69
CA HIS A 568 -1.83 -5.92 14.96
C HIS A 568 -3.10 -6.12 15.78
N PHE A 569 -3.22 -5.35 16.86
CA PHE A 569 -4.31 -5.40 17.81
C PHE A 569 -4.80 -4.00 18.21
N THR A 570 -3.92 -3.01 18.16
CA THR A 570 -4.05 -1.75 18.88
C THR A 570 -4.79 -0.64 18.13
N SER A 571 -5.31 -0.89 16.90
CA SER A 571 -6.00 0.15 16.13
C SER A 571 -7.19 -0.37 15.30
N PRO A 572 -8.22 -0.98 15.90
CA PRO A 572 -9.36 -1.55 15.18
C PRO A 572 -10.32 -0.52 14.57
N ILE A 573 -10.27 0.74 14.98
CA ILE A 573 -11.06 1.83 14.36
C ILE A 573 -10.60 2.07 12.93
N ARG A 574 -9.27 1.92 12.68
CA ARG A 574 -8.64 2.30 11.41
C ARG A 574 -7.94 1.18 10.67
N ARG A 575 -7.91 -0.06 11.20
CA ARG A 575 -7.31 -1.23 10.53
C ARG A 575 -8.18 -2.47 10.71
N TYR A 576 -8.59 -3.04 9.60
CA TYR A 576 -9.42 -4.26 9.59
C TYR A 576 -8.71 -5.51 10.19
N PRO A 577 -7.41 -5.75 9.99
CA PRO A 577 -6.69 -6.82 10.67
C PRO A 577 -6.80 -6.78 12.20
N ASP A 578 -6.79 -5.60 12.80
CA ASP A 578 -6.97 -5.42 14.24
C ASP A 578 -8.39 -5.81 14.67
N LEU A 579 -9.40 -5.44 13.87
CA LEU A 579 -10.80 -5.84 14.11
C LEU A 579 -10.96 -7.38 14.07
N LEU A 580 -10.33 -8.06 13.10
CA LEU A 580 -10.30 -9.52 13.03
C LEU A 580 -9.62 -10.14 14.27
N THR A 581 -8.51 -9.55 14.70
CA THR A 581 -7.78 -9.95 15.90
C THR A 581 -8.66 -9.83 17.16
N HIS A 582 -9.40 -8.73 17.30
CA HIS A 582 -10.37 -8.54 18.40
C HIS A 582 -11.45 -9.62 18.38
N ARG A 583 -11.99 -9.98 17.22
CA ARG A 583 -12.97 -11.06 17.07
C ARG A 583 -12.42 -12.41 17.50
N ALA A 584 -11.17 -12.70 17.14
CA ALA A 584 -10.47 -13.93 17.53
C ALA A 584 -10.30 -14.03 19.05
N ILE A 585 -9.82 -12.96 19.68
CA ILE A 585 -9.64 -12.88 21.13
C ILE A 585 -10.99 -13.03 21.85
N ARG A 586 -12.01 -12.28 21.42
CA ARG A 586 -13.36 -12.33 21.98
C ARG A 586 -13.95 -13.73 21.94
N ALA A 587 -13.89 -14.38 20.78
CA ALA A 587 -14.42 -15.74 20.64
C ALA A 587 -13.75 -16.71 21.61
N LYS A 588 -12.44 -16.59 21.80
CA LYS A 588 -11.71 -17.43 22.76
C LYS A 588 -12.11 -17.14 24.21
N ILE A 589 -12.14 -15.87 24.62
CA ILE A 589 -12.56 -15.48 26.00
C ILE A 589 -13.96 -16.02 26.31
N ARG A 590 -14.90 -15.86 25.39
CA ARG A 590 -16.28 -16.30 25.58
C ARG A 590 -16.43 -17.80 25.52
N SER A 591 -15.59 -18.52 24.80
CA SER A 591 -15.59 -20.00 24.79
C SER A 591 -15.16 -20.58 26.11
N THR A 592 -14.32 -19.89 26.88
CA THR A 592 -13.85 -20.34 28.21
C THR A 592 -14.82 -19.98 29.33
N LYS A 593 -15.65 -18.92 29.14
CA LYS A 593 -16.62 -18.46 30.18
C LYS A 593 -17.96 -19.21 30.18
N LYS A 594 -18.27 -20.03 29.14
CA LYS A 594 -19.51 -20.83 29.17
C LYS A 594 -19.45 -21.87 30.32
N PRO A 595 -20.41 -21.85 31.25
CA PRO A 595 -20.49 -22.91 32.28
C PRO A 595 -20.65 -24.25 31.55
N MET A 596 -19.84 -25.24 31.96
CA MET A 596 -20.01 -26.60 31.43
C MET A 596 -21.41 -27.09 31.82
N SER A 597 -22.28 -27.27 30.84
CA SER A 597 -23.55 -27.98 31.11
C SER A 597 -23.23 -29.37 31.61
N LEU A 598 -24.14 -29.98 32.42
CA LEU A 598 -23.97 -31.33 32.93
C LEU A 598 -23.62 -32.34 31.83
N GLN A 599 -24.15 -32.16 30.61
CA GLN A 599 -23.77 -32.92 29.41
C GLN A 599 -22.34 -32.69 28.94
N GLY A 600 -21.79 -31.50 29.16
CA GLY A 600 -20.38 -31.16 28.86
C GLY A 600 -19.42 -31.85 29.82
N VAL A 601 -19.79 -31.97 31.11
CA VAL A 601 -19.01 -32.70 32.13
C VAL A 601 -18.95 -34.20 31.82
N LEU A 602 -20.08 -34.81 31.42
CA LEU A 602 -20.14 -36.22 31.03
C LEU A 602 -19.35 -36.53 29.74
N ARG A 603 -19.27 -35.58 28.78
CA ARG A 603 -18.39 -35.71 27.62
C ARG A 603 -16.91 -35.57 27.96
N HIS A 604 -16.54 -34.77 28.95
CA HIS A 604 -15.15 -34.59 29.37
C HIS A 604 -14.60 -35.83 30.10
N LEU A 605 -15.47 -36.55 30.81
CA LEU A 605 -15.09 -37.79 31.50
C LEU A 605 -14.89 -39.00 30.54
N LYS A 606 -15.39 -38.93 29.30
CA LYS A 606 -15.29 -39.99 28.29
C LYS A 606 -14.21 -39.80 27.22
N LEU A 607 -13.59 -38.65 27.13
CA LEU A 607 -12.61 -38.33 26.04
C LEU A 607 -11.42 -37.55 26.59
N ASN A 608 -10.54 -38.24 27.27
CA ASN A 608 -9.19 -37.79 27.54
C ASN A 608 -8.31 -38.03 26.29
N THR A 609 -8.61 -37.37 25.21
CA THR A 609 -7.73 -37.28 24.02
C THR A 609 -7.88 -35.91 23.41
N LEU A 610 -6.81 -35.07 23.57
CA LEU A 610 -6.33 -34.04 22.66
C LEU A 610 -7.36 -33.36 21.72
N ALA A 611 -8.42 -32.78 22.25
CA ALA A 611 -9.22 -31.85 21.50
C ALA A 611 -8.99 -30.46 22.10
N SER A 612 -8.10 -29.65 21.45
CA SER A 612 -8.23 -28.20 21.54
C SER A 612 -9.71 -27.90 21.28
N LYS A 613 -10.43 -27.31 22.24
CA LYS A 613 -11.84 -26.93 22.06
C LYS A 613 -11.90 -26.04 20.82
N ALA A 614 -12.32 -26.61 19.67
CA ALA A 614 -12.55 -25.86 18.46
C ALA A 614 -13.56 -24.74 18.78
N MET A 615 -13.23 -23.51 18.42
CA MET A 615 -14.16 -22.39 18.57
C MET A 615 -15.40 -22.67 17.73
N SER A 616 -16.59 -22.34 18.25
CA SER A 616 -17.82 -22.45 17.48
C SER A 616 -17.71 -21.57 16.23
N LYS A 617 -18.05 -22.12 15.06
CA LYS A 617 -18.10 -21.36 13.79
C LYS A 617 -18.97 -20.11 13.90
N ASN A 618 -20.00 -20.12 14.75
CA ASN A 618 -20.85 -18.93 14.98
C ASN A 618 -20.17 -17.85 15.82
N ALA A 619 -19.11 -18.20 16.57
CA ALA A 619 -18.38 -17.25 17.41
C ALA A 619 -17.19 -16.63 16.67
N TYR A 620 -16.54 -17.40 15.80
CA TYR A 620 -15.43 -16.95 14.94
C TYR A 620 -15.56 -17.64 13.58
N PRO A 621 -16.13 -16.95 12.58
CA PRO A 621 -16.55 -17.59 11.33
C PRO A 621 -15.42 -17.77 10.31
N TYR A 622 -14.19 -17.37 10.62
CA TYR A 622 -13.09 -17.36 9.64
C TYR A 622 -12.29 -18.67 9.67
N SER A 623 -12.19 -19.32 8.50
CA SER A 623 -11.29 -20.45 8.25
C SER A 623 -9.84 -19.96 7.97
N VAL A 624 -8.90 -20.88 7.82
CA VAL A 624 -7.53 -20.57 7.40
C VAL A 624 -7.53 -19.96 5.99
N ASP A 625 -8.37 -20.50 5.09
CA ASP A 625 -8.47 -20.02 3.71
C ASP A 625 -9.05 -18.59 3.65
N ASP A 626 -10.08 -18.29 4.47
CA ASP A 626 -10.61 -16.93 4.59
C ASP A 626 -9.53 -15.95 5.06
N VAL A 627 -8.75 -16.35 6.07
CA VAL A 627 -7.66 -15.53 6.60
C VAL A 627 -6.56 -15.32 5.55
N GLU A 628 -6.28 -16.31 4.70
CA GLU A 628 -5.32 -16.17 3.61
C GLU A 628 -5.78 -15.12 2.57
N VAL A 629 -7.03 -15.18 2.15
CA VAL A 629 -7.61 -14.19 1.23
C VAL A 629 -7.57 -12.79 1.85
N LEU A 630 -7.99 -12.66 3.11
CA LEU A 630 -7.99 -11.40 3.84
C LEU A 630 -6.57 -10.85 4.05
N SER A 631 -5.56 -11.71 4.21
CA SER A 631 -4.17 -11.27 4.38
C SER A 631 -3.63 -10.54 3.15
N LYS A 632 -3.90 -11.09 1.95
CA LYS A 632 -3.53 -10.48 0.68
C LYS A 632 -4.25 -9.15 0.48
N HIS A 633 -5.57 -9.16 0.63
CA HIS A 633 -6.40 -7.96 0.50
C HIS A 633 -5.95 -6.84 1.45
N CYS A 634 -5.80 -7.11 2.75
CA CYS A 634 -5.35 -6.10 3.72
C CYS A 634 -3.94 -5.58 3.42
N SER A 635 -3.04 -6.42 2.90
CA SER A 635 -1.70 -6.00 2.51
C SER A 635 -1.73 -5.09 1.28
N GLU A 636 -2.57 -5.39 0.29
CA GLU A 636 -2.78 -4.58 -0.92
C GLU A 636 -3.41 -3.22 -0.56
N GLN A 637 -4.46 -3.21 0.25
CA GLN A 637 -5.11 -1.97 0.67
C GLN A 637 -4.20 -1.08 1.53
N SER A 638 -3.37 -1.67 2.39
CA SER A 638 -2.37 -0.91 3.14
C SER A 638 -1.35 -0.22 2.20
N ARG A 639 -0.87 -0.93 1.17
CA ARG A 639 0.03 -0.35 0.16
C ARG A 639 -0.65 0.72 -0.70
N LEU A 640 -1.92 0.50 -1.03
CA LEU A 640 -2.72 1.48 -1.77
C LEU A 640 -2.89 2.77 -0.96
N ALA A 641 -3.23 2.66 0.33
CA ALA A 641 -3.35 3.81 1.23
C ALA A 641 -2.06 4.63 1.28
N ASP A 642 -0.90 3.96 1.44
CA ASP A 642 0.41 4.62 1.42
C ASP A 642 0.73 5.28 0.07
N THR A 643 0.28 4.67 -1.04
CA THR A 643 0.50 5.21 -2.38
C THR A 643 -0.33 6.46 -2.59
N VAL A 644 -1.61 6.42 -2.26
CA VAL A 644 -2.52 7.57 -2.39
C VAL A 644 -2.05 8.75 -1.53
N SER A 645 -1.64 8.49 -0.28
CA SER A 645 -1.10 9.54 0.61
C SER A 645 0.12 10.22 -0.01
N ARG A 646 1.09 9.43 -0.48
CA ARG A 646 2.30 9.96 -1.13
C ARG A 646 2.02 10.71 -2.44
N GLU A 647 1.04 10.27 -3.21
CA GLU A 647 0.63 10.98 -4.44
C GLU A 647 0.07 12.37 -4.13
N VAL A 648 -0.78 12.48 -3.09
CA VAL A 648 -1.32 13.78 -2.66
C VAL A 648 -0.22 14.68 -2.10
N GLU A 649 0.66 14.14 -1.26
CA GLU A 649 1.81 14.87 -0.73
C GLU A 649 2.71 15.41 -1.86
N SER A 650 3.01 14.57 -2.86
CA SER A 650 3.81 14.95 -4.03
C SER A 650 3.11 16.01 -4.87
N ALA A 651 1.79 15.91 -5.08
CA ALA A 651 1.02 16.91 -5.82
C ALA A 651 1.03 18.27 -5.11
N LEU A 652 0.77 18.28 -3.79
CA LEU A 652 0.82 19.48 -2.97
C LEU A 652 2.23 20.09 -2.94
N MET A 653 3.27 19.26 -2.86
CA MET A 653 4.66 19.70 -2.90
C MET A 653 5.03 20.32 -4.25
N CYS A 654 4.61 19.72 -5.36
CA CYS A 654 4.80 20.30 -6.69
C CYS A 654 4.13 21.67 -6.81
N LYS A 655 2.90 21.79 -6.35
CA LYS A 655 2.16 23.08 -6.35
C LYS A 655 2.86 24.12 -5.47
N TYR A 656 3.37 23.72 -4.30
CA TYR A 656 4.13 24.58 -3.39
C TYR A 656 5.44 25.05 -4.01
N MET A 657 6.15 24.19 -4.73
CA MET A 657 7.44 24.50 -5.35
C MET A 657 7.35 25.25 -6.68
N GLN A 658 6.19 25.25 -7.35
CA GLN A 658 6.00 25.89 -8.66
C GLN A 658 6.45 27.37 -8.73
N PRO A 659 6.16 28.23 -7.73
CA PRO A 659 6.61 29.63 -7.73
C PRO A 659 8.13 29.80 -7.65
N PHE A 660 8.86 28.79 -7.24
CA PHE A 660 10.31 28.83 -7.04
C PHE A 660 11.11 28.30 -8.25
N ILE A 661 10.45 28.11 -9.40
CA ILE A 661 11.16 27.74 -10.64
C ILE A 661 12.20 28.79 -10.97
N GLY A 662 13.45 28.36 -11.20
CA GLY A 662 14.61 29.24 -11.43
C GLY A 662 15.42 29.56 -10.19
N GLU A 663 15.00 29.17 -9.01
CA GLU A 663 15.75 29.35 -7.76
C GLU A 663 16.69 28.16 -7.47
N THR A 664 17.73 28.45 -6.70
CA THR A 664 18.73 27.46 -6.29
C THR A 664 18.53 26.99 -4.84
N PHE A 665 18.79 25.71 -4.61
CA PHE A 665 18.57 25.05 -3.33
C PHE A 665 19.76 24.17 -2.94
N GLN A 666 20.00 24.05 -1.64
CA GLN A 666 20.86 23.00 -1.10
C GLN A 666 20.07 21.70 -1.02
N ALA A 667 20.64 20.63 -1.50
CA ALA A 667 20.02 19.33 -1.56
C ALA A 667 21.02 18.21 -1.29
N ALA A 668 20.52 17.07 -0.82
CA ALA A 668 21.29 15.85 -0.72
C ALA A 668 20.86 14.85 -1.80
N ILE A 669 21.79 14.11 -2.36
CA ILE A 669 21.49 13.01 -3.29
C ILE A 669 20.87 11.87 -2.50
N ALA A 670 19.56 11.64 -2.74
CA ALA A 670 18.77 10.63 -2.03
C ALA A 670 18.80 9.25 -2.71
N GLY A 671 19.06 9.19 -4.01
CA GLY A 671 19.11 7.95 -4.78
C GLY A 671 19.56 8.18 -6.21
N MET A 672 19.86 7.10 -6.94
CA MET A 672 20.27 7.21 -8.33
C MET A 672 19.93 5.96 -9.16
N ASN A 673 19.82 6.16 -10.45
CA ASN A 673 19.61 5.11 -11.45
C ASN A 673 20.28 5.50 -12.78
N SER A 674 20.06 4.73 -13.83
CA SER A 674 20.61 4.98 -15.17
C SER A 674 20.13 6.31 -15.81
N SER A 675 18.99 6.85 -15.36
CA SER A 675 18.46 8.14 -15.86
C SER A 675 19.08 9.36 -15.18
N GLY A 676 19.73 9.19 -14.01
CA GLY A 676 20.28 10.28 -13.22
C GLY A 676 20.20 10.04 -11.72
N PHE A 677 20.25 11.12 -10.95
CA PHE A 677 20.09 11.01 -9.49
C PHE A 677 18.91 11.85 -8.99
N PHE A 678 18.31 11.35 -7.92
CA PHE A 678 17.24 12.03 -7.20
C PHE A 678 17.83 12.86 -6.06
N VAL A 679 17.38 14.07 -5.93
CA VAL A 679 17.78 14.98 -4.85
C VAL A 679 16.61 15.23 -3.91
N ALA A 680 16.90 15.41 -2.62
CA ALA A 680 15.95 15.87 -1.63
C ALA A 680 16.46 17.22 -1.06
N LEU A 681 15.62 18.25 -1.16
CA LEU A 681 15.96 19.59 -0.68
C LEU A 681 16.07 19.61 0.85
N GLU A 682 17.12 20.25 1.39
CA GLU A 682 17.36 20.23 2.84
C GLU A 682 16.27 20.94 3.65
N ASN A 683 15.71 22.03 3.13
CA ASN A 683 14.73 22.84 3.85
C ASN A 683 13.31 22.30 3.80
N THR A 684 12.88 21.85 2.61
CA THR A 684 11.50 21.46 2.34
C THR A 684 11.31 19.95 2.23
N GLY A 685 12.39 19.19 2.03
CA GLY A 685 12.33 17.77 1.71
C GLY A 685 11.73 17.47 0.33
N ALA A 686 11.49 18.48 -0.51
CA ALA A 686 11.00 18.29 -1.86
C ALA A 686 11.98 17.45 -2.66
N GLU A 687 11.49 16.42 -3.34
CA GLU A 687 12.31 15.49 -4.11
C GLU A 687 12.14 15.69 -5.60
N GLY A 688 13.22 15.50 -6.37
CA GLY A 688 13.14 15.55 -7.82
C GLY A 688 14.37 14.99 -8.52
N LEU A 689 14.29 14.88 -9.83
CA LEU A 689 15.30 14.25 -10.66
C LEU A 689 16.27 15.29 -11.24
N VAL A 690 17.57 15.03 -11.08
CA VAL A 690 18.63 15.60 -11.93
C VAL A 690 18.98 14.57 -12.99
N HIS A 691 18.57 14.83 -14.24
CA HIS A 691 18.80 13.88 -15.33
C HIS A 691 20.28 13.83 -15.70
N ILE A 692 20.82 12.64 -16.01
CA ILE A 692 22.23 12.43 -16.30
C ILE A 692 22.74 13.30 -17.45
N THR A 693 21.90 13.59 -18.44
CA THR A 693 22.24 14.47 -19.57
C THR A 693 22.28 15.95 -19.22
N SER A 694 21.78 16.34 -18.05
CA SER A 694 21.82 17.73 -17.55
C SER A 694 23.00 18.00 -16.64
N LEU A 695 23.84 17.00 -16.37
CA LEU A 695 25.04 17.16 -15.56
C LEU A 695 26.10 17.98 -16.29
N PRO A 696 26.85 18.84 -15.57
CA PRO A 696 27.88 19.66 -16.17
C PRO A 696 29.11 18.81 -16.60
N GLY A 697 29.26 18.60 -17.88
CA GLY A 697 30.32 17.77 -18.47
C GLY A 697 29.78 16.66 -19.37
N GLU A 698 30.66 15.87 -19.95
CA GLU A 698 30.34 14.80 -20.88
C GLU A 698 30.70 13.42 -20.29
N ASP A 699 30.18 12.35 -20.89
CA ASP A 699 30.53 10.95 -20.62
C ASP A 699 30.20 10.46 -19.20
N PHE A 700 29.13 10.98 -18.57
CA PHE A 700 28.68 10.42 -17.31
C PHE A 700 28.07 9.03 -17.50
N SER A 701 28.44 8.12 -16.62
CA SER A 701 27.90 6.75 -16.57
C SER A 701 27.45 6.38 -15.15
N PHE A 702 26.40 5.57 -15.07
CA PHE A 702 25.89 5.03 -13.81
C PHE A 702 26.51 3.67 -13.53
N ASP A 703 27.15 3.53 -12.39
CA ASP A 703 27.62 2.26 -11.84
C ASP A 703 26.65 1.77 -10.76
N ALA A 704 25.83 0.79 -11.13
CA ALA A 704 24.82 0.22 -10.23
C ALA A 704 25.43 -0.52 -9.03
N SER A 705 26.63 -1.11 -9.18
CA SER A 705 27.32 -1.85 -8.11
C SER A 705 27.85 -0.90 -7.03
N LYS A 706 28.31 0.26 -7.44
CA LYS A 706 28.92 1.28 -6.59
C LYS A 706 27.96 2.38 -6.18
N GLN A 707 26.73 2.38 -6.74
CA GLN A 707 25.72 3.42 -6.52
C GLN A 707 26.30 4.84 -6.74
N LYS A 708 26.96 5.03 -7.89
CA LYS A 708 27.55 6.30 -8.27
C LYS A 708 27.35 6.65 -9.74
N ILE A 709 27.31 7.96 -10.02
CA ILE A 709 27.32 8.52 -11.37
C ILE A 709 28.63 9.32 -11.50
N ALA A 710 29.45 8.93 -12.44
CA ALA A 710 30.79 9.53 -12.59
C ALA A 710 31.19 9.69 -14.05
N ASN A 711 32.07 10.66 -14.28
CA ASN A 711 32.91 10.77 -15.46
C ASN A 711 34.39 10.82 -15.04
N LYS A 712 35.29 11.18 -15.95
CA LYS A 712 36.74 11.25 -15.67
C LYS A 712 37.14 12.32 -14.62
N LYS A 713 36.25 13.32 -14.38
CA LYS A 713 36.58 14.50 -13.55
C LYS A 713 35.73 14.62 -12.29
N VAL A 714 34.47 14.16 -12.36
CA VAL A 714 33.47 14.37 -11.30
C VAL A 714 32.80 13.05 -10.97
N CYS A 715 32.57 12.81 -9.68
CA CYS A 715 31.85 11.67 -9.17
C CYS A 715 30.75 12.16 -8.22
N TYR A 716 29.52 11.65 -8.39
CA TYR A 716 28.38 11.87 -7.51
C TYR A 716 28.04 10.55 -6.84
N GLU A 717 27.92 10.59 -5.52
CA GLU A 717 27.51 9.45 -4.69
C GLU A 717 26.22 9.77 -3.92
N ILE A 718 25.49 8.75 -3.50
CA ILE A 718 24.32 8.95 -2.62
C ILE A 718 24.80 9.64 -1.33
N GLY A 719 24.07 10.67 -0.90
CA GLY A 719 24.37 11.46 0.31
C GLY A 719 25.23 12.69 0.07
N ASP A 720 25.80 12.87 -1.12
CA ASP A 720 26.53 14.09 -1.44
C ASP A 720 25.58 15.29 -1.35
N SER A 721 26.10 16.38 -0.77
CA SER A 721 25.43 17.66 -0.78
C SER A 721 25.70 18.37 -2.10
N VAL A 722 24.67 18.80 -2.78
CA VAL A 722 24.73 19.46 -4.08
C VAL A 722 23.85 20.70 -4.10
N THR A 723 24.34 21.74 -4.76
CA THR A 723 23.49 22.92 -5.05
C THR A 723 22.77 22.65 -6.38
N VAL A 724 21.44 22.72 -6.34
CA VAL A 724 20.60 22.44 -7.52
C VAL A 724 19.68 23.63 -7.83
N LEU A 725 19.41 23.83 -9.10
CA LEU A 725 18.44 24.80 -9.62
C LEU A 725 17.16 24.06 -9.99
N LEU A 726 16.01 24.54 -9.53
CA LEU A 726 14.71 24.01 -9.93
C LEU A 726 14.39 24.45 -11.37
N LYS A 727 14.49 23.52 -12.30
CA LYS A 727 14.31 23.80 -13.73
C LYS A 727 12.84 23.83 -14.14
N SER A 728 12.06 22.87 -13.69
CA SER A 728 10.63 22.76 -14.03
C SER A 728 9.88 21.91 -13.01
N VAL A 729 8.58 22.15 -12.91
CA VAL A 729 7.64 21.39 -12.12
C VAL A 729 6.54 20.87 -13.05
N ASP A 730 6.39 19.56 -13.11
CA ASP A 730 5.30 18.87 -13.81
C ASP A 730 4.20 18.55 -12.80
N LEU A 731 3.15 19.38 -12.77
CA LEU A 731 2.03 19.19 -11.85
C LEU A 731 1.25 17.91 -12.15
N ARG A 732 1.07 17.54 -13.42
CA ARG A 732 0.35 16.35 -13.84
C ARG A 732 1.14 15.07 -13.51
N GLY A 733 2.44 15.06 -13.87
CA GLY A 733 3.33 13.94 -13.56
C GLY A 733 3.76 13.91 -12.08
N ARG A 734 3.44 14.96 -11.29
CA ARG A 734 3.88 15.13 -9.90
C ARG A 734 5.39 14.97 -9.74
N LYS A 735 6.14 15.59 -10.65
CA LYS A 735 7.59 15.48 -10.73
C LYS A 735 8.24 16.85 -10.76
N MET A 736 9.40 16.95 -10.13
CA MET A 736 10.27 18.11 -10.20
C MET A 736 11.57 17.73 -10.89
N HIS A 737 12.04 18.61 -11.77
CA HIS A 737 13.29 18.46 -12.48
C HIS A 737 14.27 19.53 -12.04
N PHE A 738 15.45 19.08 -11.65
CA PHE A 738 16.53 19.93 -11.20
C PHE A 738 17.74 19.82 -12.13
N THR A 739 18.60 20.80 -12.08
CA THR A 739 19.95 20.75 -12.68
C THR A 739 20.96 21.12 -11.61
N VAL A 740 22.18 20.59 -11.70
CA VAL A 740 23.27 21.03 -10.80
C VAL A 740 23.60 22.49 -11.11
N ALA A 741 23.58 23.34 -10.10
CA ALA A 741 23.99 24.73 -10.24
C ALA A 741 25.52 24.77 -10.39
N VAL A 742 25.99 25.27 -11.52
CA VAL A 742 27.41 25.51 -11.75
C VAL A 742 27.78 26.78 -10.98
N SER A 743 28.66 26.70 -10.00
CA SER A 743 29.23 27.89 -9.39
C SER A 743 29.97 28.66 -10.47
N THR A 744 29.41 29.75 -10.94
CA THR A 744 30.17 30.73 -11.71
C THR A 744 31.15 31.40 -10.75
N HIS A 745 32.39 30.87 -10.69
CA HIS A 745 33.54 31.56 -10.14
C HIS A 745 34.18 32.39 -11.25
#